data_5475fcd24863872aee6f122e7faf8b78
#
_entry.id   5475fcd24863872aee6f122e7faf8b78
#
_cell.length_a   1.000
_cell.length_b   1.000
_cell.length_c   1.000
_cell.angle_alpha   90.00
_cell.angle_beta   90.00
_cell.angle_gamma   90.00
#
_symmetry.space_group_name_H-M   'P 1'
#
loop_
_entity.id
_entity.type
_entity.pdbx_description
1 polymer ?
#
loop_
_entity_poly.entity_id
_entity_poly.type
_entity_poly.pdbx_seq_one_letter_code
_entity_poly.pdbx_strand_id
1 'polypeptide(L)'
;MSVAPQFEAMAVFNLIKQVPLAYDVVSGQSLSADWAATGDLAELLEGIGGCSPYLFTVLRQEQEWISNAIYEESPLIGLLPIDLDSAAPEVVSQVLRTSKRRVAGFLAMGELSGAYPLSQTTQALTDFADVAVQVAFTSALAPYQISGKLPSDTGFFVVAMGKMGAGELNYSSDIDLIVMFDDRNMDYLEASALRQVLVRATRTATKILNDVTEYGYVFRTDLRLRPDPSVTPICVGMSSALDYYESLGRTWERAAFIKARICAGDRVAGAAFLEQIVPFVWRRHLDFAAIEEAHALRLKIRTKTGARGYIKVRGHDVKLGRGGIREVEFFTQTQQLISGGRDPELRSAQTLTALDQLVTKDWVPNTTSDQLQASYKVLRHTEHAIQMIRDAQIQSVPQSEEGLARVAGLCSQSVDAFLGKLSVHLNAVHEITEAFFAPTSRVVPDVALEEHHDITHHWPSYAAMRSERATVLFDTLRPEILSRLQLAPNPREALIQFDNFLKGLPAGIQVFSLFAANPKLIDLLTDIAVSAPALAQYLGLNSGVLDAVLSGEFFAPWPDQDVLQVQLSSALMSASDYETGLDVARIWTKEWHFRIGVHVLQEFITPERASQQYAQLAQAVLAVLLEFVHAEFAKKYGYIAKSDTTILAMGSLGAGKLNSVSDLDLILIFDADANSLSDGAKSLACRQYFSRLTQAFITALTAPTAHGTLYEVDMRLRPSGRAGPVATSLTGFEAYQRTEAWVWEHLALTRARAITGSMDFRQKINILLQTILDEKGDFTAVMSGLRDMRMRLAETKLQRGLWDIKRGPGGLQDIELFGQSVALVQNCRDLSTVAQLRSGQNAVCFKAADLDELARSHDWLSDLRLLHRLMCGTDNYDADFGEGGRARLLRITQFASDSEFDLVVVRKRVECAKIIDCILVEIERHKYES
;
A
#
# COMPACT_ATOMS: atom_id res chain seq x y z
N MET A 1 16.41 -30.72 2.12
CA MET A 1 16.74 -30.66 3.57
C MET A 1 15.42 -30.43 4.29
N SER A 2 14.92 -31.45 5.01
CA SER A 2 13.67 -31.39 5.77
C SER A 2 13.89 -30.48 6.99
N VAL A 3 13.18 -29.37 7.04
CA VAL A 3 13.01 -28.61 8.28
C VAL A 3 12.03 -29.43 9.13
N ALA A 4 12.53 -30.28 10.02
CA ALA A 4 11.71 -30.85 11.06
C ALA A 4 11.21 -29.69 11.95
N PRO A 5 9.91 -29.62 12.26
CA PRO A 5 9.42 -28.62 13.20
C PRO A 5 10.11 -28.84 14.55
N GLN A 6 10.72 -27.78 15.09
CA GLN A 6 11.27 -27.77 16.44
C GLN A 6 10.10 -27.73 17.42
N PHE A 7 9.58 -28.92 17.77
CA PHE A 7 8.68 -29.05 18.91
C PHE A 7 9.54 -29.23 20.19
N GLU A 8 9.73 -28.15 20.92
CA GLU A 8 10.01 -28.23 22.35
C GLU A 8 8.73 -28.68 23.07
N ALA A 9 8.43 -29.97 23.03
CA ALA A 9 7.32 -30.54 23.79
C ALA A 9 7.87 -31.00 25.14
N MET A 10 7.59 -30.21 26.17
CA MET A 10 7.72 -30.73 27.55
C MET A 10 6.73 -31.88 27.78
N ALA A 11 7.13 -32.90 28.57
CA ALA A 11 6.24 -33.99 28.90
C ALA A 11 4.90 -33.48 29.46
N VAL A 12 3.80 -33.87 28.86
CA VAL A 12 2.43 -33.38 29.18
C VAL A 12 2.10 -33.54 30.66
N PHE A 13 2.58 -34.62 31.23
CA PHE A 13 2.31 -34.96 32.61
C PHE A 13 2.83 -33.94 33.66
N ASN A 14 3.91 -33.25 33.38
CA ASN A 14 4.49 -32.25 34.32
C ASN A 14 3.80 -30.89 34.25
N LEU A 15 2.80 -30.71 33.40
CA LEU A 15 2.20 -29.42 33.07
C LEU A 15 0.67 -29.35 33.17
N ILE A 16 0.04 -30.30 33.90
CA ILE A 16 -1.42 -30.28 34.13
C ILE A 16 -1.76 -29.02 34.94
N LYS A 17 -2.50 -28.10 34.33
CA LYS A 17 -2.92 -26.82 34.95
C LYS A 17 -4.41 -26.79 35.25
N GLN A 18 -5.17 -27.67 34.61
CA GLN A 18 -6.63 -27.79 34.78
C GLN A 18 -7.07 -29.22 34.49
N VAL A 19 -8.19 -29.60 35.03
CA VAL A 19 -8.80 -30.92 34.81
C VAL A 19 -10.28 -30.75 34.41
N PRO A 20 -10.79 -31.50 33.42
CA PRO A 20 -12.20 -31.51 33.07
C PRO A 20 -13.06 -32.03 34.22
N LEU A 21 -14.32 -31.57 34.29
CA LEU A 21 -15.31 -32.02 35.28
C LEU A 21 -16.14 -33.18 34.70
N ALA A 22 -16.00 -34.39 35.27
CA ALA A 22 -16.71 -35.57 34.76
C ALA A 22 -18.22 -35.41 34.85
N TYR A 23 -18.93 -35.60 33.72
CA TYR A 23 -20.39 -35.76 33.71
C TYR A 23 -20.82 -37.17 34.15
N ASP A 24 -20.23 -38.18 33.54
CA ASP A 24 -20.40 -39.60 33.86
C ASP A 24 -19.22 -40.10 34.69
N VAL A 25 -19.39 -40.02 35.99
CA VAL A 25 -18.32 -40.38 36.95
C VAL A 25 -17.92 -41.84 36.82
N VAL A 26 -18.88 -42.76 36.51
CA VAL A 26 -18.57 -44.19 36.40
C VAL A 26 -17.68 -44.50 35.21
N SER A 27 -18.02 -43.92 34.05
CA SER A 27 -17.18 -44.03 32.86
C SER A 27 -15.80 -43.40 33.07
N GLY A 28 -15.72 -42.26 33.72
CA GLY A 28 -14.47 -41.61 34.06
C GLY A 28 -13.55 -42.46 34.92
N GLN A 29 -14.08 -42.95 36.02
CA GLN A 29 -13.37 -43.84 36.92
C GLN A 29 -12.93 -45.17 36.27
N SER A 30 -13.73 -45.72 35.37
CA SER A 30 -13.34 -46.88 34.58
C SER A 30 -12.11 -46.62 33.71
N LEU A 31 -12.02 -45.46 33.01
CA LEU A 31 -10.86 -45.12 32.23
C LEU A 31 -9.60 -44.91 33.08
N SER A 32 -9.73 -44.20 34.19
CA SER A 32 -8.61 -43.99 35.14
C SER A 32 -8.10 -45.32 35.73
N ALA A 33 -9.01 -46.24 36.04
CA ALA A 33 -8.65 -47.60 36.52
C ALA A 33 -7.98 -48.42 35.44
N ASP A 34 -8.46 -48.40 34.19
CA ASP A 34 -7.84 -49.09 33.04
C ASP A 34 -6.36 -48.63 32.85
N TRP A 35 -6.11 -47.36 33.11
CA TRP A 35 -4.75 -46.78 33.00
C TRP A 35 -3.88 -46.96 34.27
N ALA A 36 -4.43 -47.50 35.34
CA ALA A 36 -3.79 -47.51 36.66
C ALA A 36 -3.24 -46.14 37.05
N ALA A 37 -3.91 -45.04 36.64
CA ALA A 37 -3.48 -43.70 36.87
C ALA A 37 -3.69 -43.23 38.33
N THR A 38 -2.84 -42.34 38.79
CA THR A 38 -2.92 -41.71 40.11
C THR A 38 -2.69 -40.20 40.05
N GLY A 39 -3.17 -39.47 41.06
CA GLY A 39 -2.99 -38.02 41.12
C GLY A 39 -3.67 -37.28 39.98
N ASP A 40 -3.06 -36.19 39.54
CA ASP A 40 -3.60 -35.29 38.52
C ASP A 40 -3.91 -36.01 37.19
N LEU A 41 -3.15 -37.05 36.83
CA LEU A 41 -3.41 -37.84 35.64
C LEU A 41 -4.73 -38.66 35.82
N ALA A 42 -5.00 -39.19 36.97
CA ALA A 42 -6.25 -39.90 37.25
C ALA A 42 -7.45 -38.94 37.10
N GLU A 43 -7.37 -37.76 37.72
CA GLU A 43 -8.41 -36.74 37.62
C GLU A 43 -8.63 -36.29 36.19
N LEU A 44 -7.54 -36.08 35.42
CA LEU A 44 -7.60 -35.73 33.99
C LEU A 44 -8.35 -36.80 33.16
N LEU A 45 -7.98 -38.06 33.36
CA LEU A 45 -8.60 -39.19 32.64
C LEU A 45 -10.07 -39.39 33.07
N GLU A 46 -10.37 -39.22 34.36
CA GLU A 46 -11.76 -39.26 34.86
C GLU A 46 -12.63 -38.18 34.21
N GLY A 47 -12.11 -36.96 34.16
CA GLY A 47 -12.81 -35.85 33.52
C GLY A 47 -13.04 -36.06 32.01
N ILE A 48 -11.98 -36.47 31.27
CA ILE A 48 -12.09 -36.73 29.84
C ILE A 48 -13.03 -37.89 29.56
N GLY A 49 -12.81 -39.04 30.20
CA GLY A 49 -13.61 -40.27 29.99
C GLY A 49 -15.07 -40.10 30.39
N GLY A 50 -15.32 -39.31 31.45
CA GLY A 50 -16.68 -39.00 31.90
C GLY A 50 -17.42 -38.00 31.01
N CYS A 51 -16.72 -37.19 30.19
CA CYS A 51 -17.35 -36.21 29.29
C CYS A 51 -17.41 -36.66 27.81
N SER A 52 -16.40 -37.38 27.31
CA SER A 52 -16.27 -37.75 25.91
C SER A 52 -16.29 -39.23 25.69
N PRO A 53 -17.38 -39.82 25.17
CA PRO A 53 -17.42 -41.24 24.77
C PRO A 53 -16.40 -41.56 23.66
N TYR A 54 -16.11 -40.63 22.79
CA TYR A 54 -15.10 -40.78 21.72
C TYR A 54 -13.69 -40.89 22.32
N LEU A 55 -13.28 -39.90 23.13
CA LEU A 55 -11.97 -39.91 23.75
C LEU A 55 -11.80 -41.08 24.72
N PHE A 56 -12.86 -41.47 25.44
CA PHE A 56 -12.87 -42.69 26.25
C PHE A 56 -12.42 -43.91 25.41
N THR A 57 -13.04 -44.09 24.25
CA THR A 57 -12.71 -45.20 23.36
C THR A 57 -11.27 -45.12 22.82
N VAL A 58 -10.87 -43.93 22.36
CA VAL A 58 -9.50 -43.68 21.83
C VAL A 58 -8.45 -43.91 22.88
N LEU A 59 -8.59 -43.35 24.08
CA LEU A 59 -7.61 -43.45 25.16
C LEU A 59 -7.48 -44.90 25.67
N ARG A 60 -8.57 -45.67 25.59
CA ARG A 60 -8.54 -47.09 25.94
C ARG A 60 -7.87 -47.94 24.85
N GLN A 61 -8.17 -47.67 23.60
CA GLN A 61 -7.60 -48.46 22.47
C GLN A 61 -6.10 -48.19 22.26
N GLU A 62 -5.66 -46.97 22.45
CA GLU A 62 -4.27 -46.52 22.18
C GLU A 62 -3.51 -46.32 23.51
N GLN A 63 -3.98 -46.91 24.64
CA GLN A 63 -3.42 -46.70 25.98
C GLN A 63 -1.92 -46.93 26.02
N GLU A 64 -1.43 -48.06 25.48
CA GLU A 64 -0.01 -48.44 25.52
C GLU A 64 0.86 -47.37 24.82
N TRP A 65 0.43 -46.86 23.66
CA TRP A 65 1.18 -45.89 22.94
C TRP A 65 1.12 -44.49 23.63
N ILE A 66 -0.06 -44.05 24.04
CA ILE A 66 -0.24 -42.72 24.63
C ILE A 66 0.43 -42.65 26.01
N SER A 67 0.36 -43.70 26.79
CA SER A 67 1.00 -43.79 28.13
C SER A 67 2.51 -43.64 28.05
N ASN A 68 3.15 -44.09 27.00
CA ASN A 68 4.58 -43.84 26.75
C ASN A 68 4.78 -42.40 26.22
N ALA A 69 3.99 -41.98 25.29
CA ALA A 69 4.09 -40.67 24.61
C ALA A 69 3.98 -39.45 25.55
N ILE A 70 3.19 -39.55 26.65
CA ILE A 70 3.04 -38.45 27.62
C ILE A 70 4.30 -38.10 28.39
N TYR A 71 5.33 -38.98 28.36
CA TYR A 71 6.62 -38.79 29.01
C TYR A 71 7.73 -38.44 28.01
N GLU A 72 7.46 -38.46 26.71
CA GLU A 72 8.43 -38.13 25.67
C GLU A 72 8.43 -36.63 25.37
N GLU A 73 9.59 -36.07 25.00
CA GLU A 73 9.73 -34.67 24.60
C GLU A 73 9.12 -34.37 23.24
N SER A 74 9.07 -35.34 22.32
CA SER A 74 8.60 -35.15 20.95
C SER A 74 7.84 -36.39 20.41
N PRO A 75 6.72 -36.77 21.04
CA PRO A 75 6.06 -38.04 20.76
C PRO A 75 5.42 -38.15 19.38
N LEU A 76 5.17 -37.00 18.69
CA LEU A 76 4.58 -36.99 17.36
C LEU A 76 5.62 -37.18 16.25
N ILE A 77 6.92 -37.12 16.56
CA ILE A 77 8.00 -37.38 15.63
C ILE A 77 8.11 -38.93 15.47
N GLY A 78 8.02 -39.40 14.26
CA GLY A 78 8.09 -40.85 13.98
C GLY A 78 6.78 -41.62 14.13
N LEU A 79 5.65 -40.95 14.33
CA LEU A 79 4.31 -41.54 14.39
C LEU A 79 3.93 -42.28 13.08
N LEU A 80 4.50 -41.84 11.95
CA LEU A 80 4.39 -42.50 10.65
C LEU A 80 5.74 -43.16 10.30
N PRO A 81 5.74 -44.46 9.95
CA PRO A 81 6.94 -45.14 9.45
C PRO A 81 7.47 -44.45 8.19
N ILE A 82 8.80 -44.32 8.10
CA ILE A 82 9.46 -43.61 6.98
C ILE A 82 9.27 -44.35 5.64
N ASP A 83 8.97 -45.65 5.63
CA ASP A 83 8.89 -46.49 4.43
C ASP A 83 7.46 -46.69 3.85
N LEU A 84 6.53 -45.78 4.11
CA LEU A 84 5.17 -45.86 3.54
C LEU A 84 5.08 -45.55 2.04
N ASP A 85 6.12 -44.99 1.45
CA ASP A 85 6.13 -44.57 0.04
C ASP A 85 5.98 -45.77 -0.95
N SER A 86 6.38 -46.98 -0.53
CA SER A 86 6.25 -48.20 -1.32
C SER A 86 5.15 -49.14 -0.82
N ALA A 87 4.43 -48.79 0.24
CA ALA A 87 3.41 -49.64 0.85
C ALA A 87 2.11 -49.67 0.03
N ALA A 88 1.40 -50.83 0.07
CA ALA A 88 0.10 -50.94 -0.56
C ALA A 88 -0.92 -49.96 0.03
N PRO A 89 -1.86 -49.41 -0.73
CA PRO A 89 -2.84 -48.44 -0.27
C PRO A 89 -3.64 -48.86 0.97
N GLU A 90 -3.89 -50.16 1.13
CA GLU A 90 -4.62 -50.74 2.28
C GLU A 90 -3.79 -50.60 3.56
N VAL A 91 -2.48 -50.84 3.50
CA VAL A 91 -1.55 -50.69 4.63
C VAL A 91 -1.44 -49.24 5.02
N VAL A 92 -1.25 -48.34 4.04
CA VAL A 92 -1.22 -46.88 4.23
C VAL A 92 -2.51 -46.39 4.91
N SER A 93 -3.65 -46.89 4.41
CA SER A 93 -4.97 -46.56 4.95
C SER A 93 -5.10 -46.92 6.43
N GLN A 94 -4.65 -48.10 6.83
CA GLN A 94 -4.71 -48.58 8.23
C GLN A 94 -3.76 -47.78 9.12
N VAL A 95 -2.52 -47.59 8.70
CA VAL A 95 -1.50 -46.83 9.47
C VAL A 95 -1.94 -45.40 9.73
N LEU A 96 -2.41 -44.69 8.70
CA LEU A 96 -2.87 -43.30 8.84
C LEU A 96 -4.02 -43.17 9.84
N ARG A 97 -4.98 -44.11 9.86
CA ARG A 97 -6.12 -44.11 10.80
C ARG A 97 -5.69 -44.36 12.23
N THR A 98 -4.78 -45.29 12.44
CA THR A 98 -4.22 -45.56 13.77
C THR A 98 -3.47 -44.36 14.27
N SER A 99 -2.62 -43.77 13.42
CA SER A 99 -1.87 -42.56 13.76
C SER A 99 -2.81 -41.37 14.06
N LYS A 100 -3.90 -41.20 13.30
CA LYS A 100 -4.89 -40.13 13.59
C LYS A 100 -5.53 -40.33 14.97
N ARG A 101 -5.88 -41.55 15.39
CA ARG A 101 -6.44 -41.80 16.73
C ARG A 101 -5.42 -41.46 17.82
N ARG A 102 -4.15 -41.86 17.65
CA ARG A 102 -3.04 -41.52 18.59
C ARG A 102 -2.84 -40.03 18.74
N VAL A 103 -2.74 -39.32 17.62
CA VAL A 103 -2.64 -37.85 17.60
C VAL A 103 -3.83 -37.21 18.28
N ALA A 104 -5.06 -37.64 17.97
CA ALA A 104 -6.28 -37.07 18.55
C ALA A 104 -6.32 -37.29 20.07
N GLY A 105 -6.02 -38.51 20.56
CA GLY A 105 -6.00 -38.81 21.99
C GLY A 105 -4.92 -38.02 22.74
N PHE A 106 -3.71 -37.99 22.22
CA PHE A 106 -2.58 -37.29 22.82
C PHE A 106 -2.80 -35.76 22.88
N LEU A 107 -3.20 -35.15 21.78
CA LEU A 107 -3.45 -33.70 21.73
C LEU A 107 -4.66 -33.27 22.56
N ALA A 108 -5.69 -34.14 22.68
CA ALA A 108 -6.82 -33.88 23.58
C ALA A 108 -6.36 -33.80 25.05
N MET A 109 -5.54 -34.74 25.47
CA MET A 109 -4.97 -34.69 26.84
C MET A 109 -4.17 -33.42 27.06
N GLY A 110 -3.32 -33.04 26.08
CA GLY A 110 -2.50 -31.82 26.17
C GLY A 110 -3.33 -30.54 26.22
N GLU A 111 -4.38 -30.41 25.40
CA GLU A 111 -5.25 -29.23 25.40
C GLU A 111 -6.15 -29.16 26.62
N LEU A 112 -6.82 -30.26 26.99
CA LEU A 112 -7.76 -30.30 28.08
C LEU A 112 -7.10 -30.19 29.45
N SER A 113 -5.82 -30.59 29.56
CA SER A 113 -5.01 -30.34 30.75
C SER A 113 -4.46 -28.92 30.85
N GLY A 114 -4.61 -28.10 29.81
CA GLY A 114 -3.99 -26.77 29.70
C GLY A 114 -2.48 -26.80 29.55
N ALA A 115 -1.87 -27.96 29.27
CA ALA A 115 -0.43 -28.10 28.98
C ALA A 115 -0.11 -27.49 27.62
N TYR A 116 -0.94 -27.71 26.62
CA TYR A 116 -0.79 -27.21 25.27
C TYR A 116 -1.71 -25.99 25.02
N PRO A 117 -1.19 -24.87 24.58
CA PRO A 117 -2.00 -23.77 24.12
C PRO A 117 -2.69 -24.14 22.79
N LEU A 118 -3.78 -23.48 22.47
CA LEU A 118 -4.56 -23.68 21.24
C LEU A 118 -3.70 -23.70 19.98
N SER A 119 -2.76 -22.76 19.86
CA SER A 119 -1.87 -22.66 18.70
C SER A 119 -1.01 -23.90 18.49
N GLN A 120 -0.51 -24.52 19.57
CA GLN A 120 0.28 -25.74 19.51
C GLN A 120 -0.57 -26.94 19.08
N THR A 121 -1.78 -27.09 19.65
CA THR A 121 -2.71 -28.16 19.27
C THR A 121 -3.11 -28.06 17.81
N THR A 122 -3.51 -26.88 17.34
CA THR A 122 -3.95 -26.69 15.95
C THR A 122 -2.81 -26.85 14.94
N GLN A 123 -1.60 -26.41 15.29
CA GLN A 123 -0.43 -26.62 14.45
C GLN A 123 -0.08 -28.11 14.34
N ALA A 124 -0.07 -28.85 15.44
CA ALA A 124 0.22 -30.28 15.45
C ALA A 124 -0.83 -31.10 14.66
N LEU A 125 -2.11 -30.75 14.75
CA LEU A 125 -3.16 -31.33 13.91
C LEU A 125 -2.94 -31.03 12.42
N THR A 126 -2.48 -29.82 12.10
CA THR A 126 -2.17 -29.42 10.72
C THR A 126 -0.96 -30.15 10.18
N ASP A 127 0.12 -30.29 10.97
CA ASP A 127 1.34 -30.99 10.56
C ASP A 127 1.04 -32.46 10.28
N PHE A 128 0.21 -33.10 11.11
CA PHE A 128 -0.26 -34.45 10.85
C PHE A 128 -1.11 -34.52 9.55
N ALA A 129 -1.97 -33.55 9.30
CA ALA A 129 -2.76 -33.50 8.07
C ALA A 129 -1.88 -33.36 6.82
N ASP A 130 -0.83 -32.52 6.89
CA ASP A 130 0.15 -32.35 5.80
C ASP A 130 0.82 -33.68 5.46
N VAL A 131 1.32 -34.39 6.47
CA VAL A 131 1.96 -35.69 6.29
C VAL A 131 0.95 -36.72 5.75
N ALA A 132 -0.27 -36.78 6.27
CA ALA A 132 -1.31 -37.69 5.83
C ALA A 132 -1.69 -37.43 4.35
N VAL A 133 -1.80 -36.17 3.93
CA VAL A 133 -2.07 -35.80 2.53
C VAL A 133 -0.89 -36.22 1.65
N GLN A 134 0.35 -35.87 2.03
CA GLN A 134 1.54 -36.27 1.28
C GLN A 134 1.62 -37.80 1.07
N VAL A 135 1.49 -38.58 2.12
CA VAL A 135 1.56 -40.04 2.07
C VAL A 135 0.42 -40.62 1.24
N ALA A 136 -0.82 -40.12 1.39
CA ALA A 136 -1.96 -40.59 0.62
C ALA A 136 -1.78 -40.35 -0.89
N PHE A 137 -1.26 -39.17 -1.28
CA PHE A 137 -1.00 -38.89 -2.70
C PHE A 137 0.20 -39.66 -3.24
N THR A 138 1.30 -39.76 -2.49
CA THR A 138 2.45 -40.59 -2.89
C THR A 138 2.03 -42.05 -3.16
N SER A 139 1.28 -42.69 -2.25
CA SER A 139 0.74 -44.03 -2.42
C SER A 139 -0.21 -44.13 -3.64
N ALA A 140 -1.04 -43.12 -3.88
CA ALA A 140 -1.97 -43.10 -5.01
C ALA A 140 -1.28 -42.91 -6.36
N LEU A 141 -0.13 -42.21 -6.42
CA LEU A 141 0.66 -41.96 -7.63
C LEU A 141 1.61 -43.15 -7.97
N ALA A 142 2.15 -43.83 -6.97
CA ALA A 142 3.14 -44.89 -7.12
C ALA A 142 2.80 -45.97 -8.18
N PRO A 143 1.57 -46.49 -8.30
CA PRO A 143 1.24 -47.51 -9.33
C PRO A 143 1.38 -46.97 -10.76
N TYR A 144 1.14 -45.67 -10.97
CA TYR A 144 1.26 -45.06 -12.29
C TYR A 144 2.70 -44.76 -12.65
N GLN A 145 3.54 -44.39 -11.65
CA GLN A 145 4.99 -44.19 -11.83
C GLN A 145 5.67 -45.53 -12.13
N ILE A 146 5.40 -46.57 -11.37
CA ILE A 146 5.96 -47.92 -11.58
C ILE A 146 5.57 -48.48 -12.97
N SER A 147 4.33 -48.24 -13.43
CA SER A 147 3.89 -48.66 -14.75
C SER A 147 4.39 -47.79 -15.91
N GLY A 148 5.19 -46.74 -15.63
CA GLY A 148 5.70 -45.82 -16.64
C GLY A 148 4.63 -44.91 -17.27
N LYS A 149 3.42 -44.88 -16.71
CA LYS A 149 2.33 -44.01 -17.16
C LYS A 149 2.43 -42.59 -16.63
N LEU A 150 3.29 -42.37 -15.67
CA LEU A 150 3.54 -41.07 -15.05
C LEU A 150 5.05 -40.84 -14.94
N PRO A 151 5.59 -39.68 -15.40
CA PRO A 151 6.97 -39.34 -15.14
C PRO A 151 7.21 -39.12 -13.65
N SER A 152 8.48 -39.17 -13.22
CA SER A 152 8.85 -38.89 -11.83
C SER A 152 8.62 -37.42 -11.47
N ASP A 153 8.78 -36.52 -12.44
CA ASP A 153 8.54 -35.07 -12.32
C ASP A 153 7.26 -34.73 -13.09
N THR A 154 6.18 -34.55 -12.37
CA THR A 154 4.86 -34.26 -12.91
C THR A 154 4.42 -32.81 -12.70
N GLY A 155 5.20 -32.04 -11.95
CA GLY A 155 4.78 -30.72 -11.46
C GLY A 155 3.48 -30.76 -10.62
N PHE A 156 3.14 -31.93 -10.06
CA PHE A 156 1.94 -32.14 -9.24
C PHE A 156 2.10 -31.57 -7.86
N PHE A 157 1.13 -30.76 -7.41
CA PHE A 157 1.12 -30.19 -6.07
C PHE A 157 -0.30 -30.04 -5.48
N VAL A 158 -0.38 -29.94 -4.17
CA VAL A 158 -1.63 -29.77 -3.42
C VAL A 158 -1.56 -28.51 -2.58
N VAL A 159 -2.56 -27.65 -2.73
CA VAL A 159 -2.72 -26.42 -1.95
C VAL A 159 -3.71 -26.69 -0.82
N ALA A 160 -3.27 -26.56 0.43
CA ALA A 160 -4.14 -26.54 1.59
C ALA A 160 -4.79 -25.14 1.71
N MET A 161 -6.09 -25.13 1.92
CA MET A 161 -6.91 -23.94 2.07
C MET A 161 -7.51 -23.87 3.47
N GLY A 162 -8.23 -22.82 3.77
CA GLY A 162 -8.98 -22.68 5.02
C GLY A 162 -8.13 -22.85 6.28
N LYS A 163 -8.64 -23.57 7.28
CA LYS A 163 -7.94 -23.78 8.55
C LYS A 163 -6.65 -24.57 8.40
N MET A 164 -6.61 -25.58 7.50
CA MET A 164 -5.39 -26.35 7.24
C MET A 164 -4.31 -25.46 6.59
N GLY A 165 -4.67 -24.63 5.63
CA GLY A 165 -3.74 -23.69 5.01
C GLY A 165 -3.14 -22.69 6.00
N ALA A 166 -3.94 -22.24 6.97
CA ALA A 166 -3.51 -21.32 8.03
C ALA A 166 -2.68 -21.95 9.15
N GLY A 167 -2.53 -23.29 9.21
CA GLY A 167 -1.94 -23.93 10.39
C GLY A 167 -2.86 -23.95 11.61
N GLU A 168 -4.17 -23.82 11.39
CA GLU A 168 -5.18 -23.68 12.45
C GLU A 168 -6.23 -24.82 12.43
N LEU A 169 -5.85 -26.04 12.05
CA LEU A 169 -6.81 -27.15 11.87
C LEU A 169 -7.46 -27.55 13.20
N ASN A 170 -8.77 -27.85 13.15
CA ASN A 170 -9.54 -28.34 14.30
C ASN A 170 -9.47 -29.87 14.44
N TYR A 171 -9.99 -30.37 15.58
CA TYR A 171 -10.08 -31.79 15.89
C TYR A 171 -10.86 -32.59 14.86
N SER A 172 -12.04 -32.16 14.47
CA SER A 172 -12.92 -32.86 13.52
C SER A 172 -13.35 -31.90 12.40
N SER A 173 -12.34 -31.38 11.69
CA SER A 173 -12.54 -30.50 10.53
C SER A 173 -12.42 -31.27 9.23
N ASP A 174 -13.07 -30.76 8.19
CA ASP A 174 -12.70 -31.07 6.83
C ASP A 174 -11.35 -30.44 6.51
N ILE A 175 -10.60 -31.05 5.62
CA ILE A 175 -9.44 -30.45 4.99
C ILE A 175 -9.84 -29.93 3.60
N ASP A 176 -9.70 -28.64 3.41
CA ASP A 176 -9.99 -27.97 2.14
C ASP A 176 -8.73 -28.03 1.26
N LEU A 177 -8.82 -28.70 0.10
CA LEU A 177 -7.67 -28.91 -0.79
C LEU A 177 -7.96 -28.46 -2.21
N ILE A 178 -6.96 -27.89 -2.89
CA ILE A 178 -6.95 -27.68 -4.34
C ILE A 178 -5.80 -28.51 -4.91
N VAL A 179 -6.11 -29.42 -5.83
CA VAL A 179 -5.15 -30.32 -6.45
C VAL A 179 -4.80 -29.80 -7.83
N MET A 180 -3.52 -29.57 -8.08
CA MET A 180 -3.03 -28.94 -9.30
C MET A 180 -1.79 -29.64 -9.87
N PHE A 181 -1.46 -29.33 -11.12
CA PHE A 181 -0.20 -29.70 -11.76
C PHE A 181 0.26 -28.58 -12.70
N ASP A 182 1.58 -28.47 -12.88
CA ASP A 182 2.17 -27.47 -13.78
C ASP A 182 2.10 -27.95 -15.22
N ASP A 183 1.25 -27.32 -16.02
CA ASP A 183 1.04 -27.61 -17.44
C ASP A 183 1.62 -26.54 -18.37
N ARG A 184 2.37 -25.57 -17.85
CA ARG A 184 2.83 -24.38 -18.62
C ARG A 184 3.79 -24.72 -19.76
N ASN A 185 4.54 -25.83 -19.66
CA ASN A 185 5.50 -26.27 -20.67
C ASN A 185 5.03 -27.51 -21.45
N MET A 186 3.72 -27.88 -21.35
CA MET A 186 3.14 -29.06 -22.00
C MET A 186 2.25 -28.65 -23.17
N ASP A 187 2.20 -29.49 -24.21
CA ASP A 187 1.15 -29.31 -25.20
C ASP A 187 -0.22 -29.77 -24.65
N TYR A 188 -1.30 -29.43 -25.35
CA TYR A 188 -2.67 -29.74 -24.92
C TYR A 188 -2.95 -31.24 -24.75
N LEU A 189 -2.37 -32.11 -25.61
CA LEU A 189 -2.58 -33.54 -25.56
C LEU A 189 -1.84 -34.17 -24.38
N GLU A 190 -0.60 -33.76 -24.15
CA GLU A 190 0.21 -34.15 -23.00
C GLU A 190 -0.47 -33.76 -21.68
N ALA A 191 -0.85 -32.50 -21.53
CA ALA A 191 -1.55 -32.01 -20.36
C ALA A 191 -2.88 -32.71 -20.11
N SER A 192 -3.63 -33.03 -21.16
CA SER A 192 -4.90 -33.79 -21.08
C SER A 192 -4.70 -35.23 -20.64
N ALA A 193 -3.68 -35.90 -21.17
CA ALA A 193 -3.34 -37.30 -20.81
C ALA A 193 -2.87 -37.36 -19.34
N LEU A 194 -1.97 -36.49 -18.93
CA LEU A 194 -1.48 -36.39 -17.56
C LEU A 194 -2.63 -36.12 -16.59
N ARG A 195 -3.49 -35.14 -16.87
CA ARG A 195 -4.67 -34.81 -16.05
C ARG A 195 -5.57 -36.00 -15.81
N GLN A 196 -5.82 -36.88 -16.79
CA GLN A 196 -6.64 -38.05 -16.61
C GLN A 196 -6.05 -39.02 -15.59
N VAL A 197 -4.74 -39.19 -15.54
CA VAL A 197 -4.03 -40.03 -14.56
C VAL A 197 -4.12 -39.37 -13.19
N LEU A 198 -3.81 -38.07 -13.09
CA LEU A 198 -3.84 -37.31 -11.83
C LEU A 198 -5.24 -37.25 -11.21
N VAL A 199 -6.30 -37.13 -12.01
CA VAL A 199 -7.70 -37.21 -11.52
C VAL A 199 -7.99 -38.57 -10.89
N ARG A 200 -7.50 -39.69 -11.47
CA ARG A 200 -7.67 -41.02 -10.87
C ARG A 200 -6.88 -41.18 -9.59
N ALA A 201 -5.62 -40.70 -9.56
CA ALA A 201 -4.80 -40.70 -8.36
C ALA A 201 -5.43 -39.85 -7.25
N THR A 202 -5.94 -38.66 -7.58
CA THR A 202 -6.67 -37.78 -6.63
C THR A 202 -7.86 -38.50 -5.99
N ARG A 203 -8.67 -39.22 -6.79
CA ARG A 203 -9.79 -40.02 -6.25
C ARG A 203 -9.30 -41.11 -5.30
N THR A 204 -8.19 -41.78 -5.62
CA THR A 204 -7.61 -42.83 -4.74
C THR A 204 -7.10 -42.22 -3.44
N ALA A 205 -6.33 -41.12 -3.50
CA ALA A 205 -5.85 -40.43 -2.31
C ALA A 205 -7.01 -39.93 -1.43
N THR A 206 -8.05 -39.37 -2.06
CA THR A 206 -9.26 -38.92 -1.32
C THR A 206 -9.94 -40.09 -0.62
N LYS A 207 -10.01 -41.27 -1.25
CA LYS A 207 -10.55 -42.50 -0.61
C LYS A 207 -9.71 -42.94 0.59
N ILE A 208 -8.38 -42.96 0.44
CA ILE A 208 -7.46 -43.29 1.55
C ILE A 208 -7.74 -42.38 2.75
N LEU A 209 -7.98 -41.08 2.54
CA LEU A 209 -8.22 -40.14 3.62
C LEU A 209 -9.64 -40.20 4.18
N ASN A 210 -10.67 -40.34 3.34
CA ASN A 210 -12.06 -40.06 3.68
C ASN A 210 -12.88 -41.32 4.03
N ASP A 211 -12.57 -42.51 3.43
CA ASP A 211 -13.38 -43.69 3.63
C ASP A 211 -13.37 -44.16 5.08
N VAL A 212 -14.54 -44.51 5.62
CA VAL A 212 -14.70 -45.06 6.96
C VAL A 212 -14.47 -46.56 6.92
N THR A 213 -13.52 -47.05 7.70
CA THR A 213 -13.18 -48.47 7.85
C THR A 213 -13.37 -48.89 9.31
N GLU A 214 -13.07 -50.16 9.65
CA GLU A 214 -13.02 -50.63 11.02
C GLU A 214 -12.04 -49.86 11.92
N TYR A 215 -11.01 -49.20 11.29
CA TYR A 215 -10.03 -48.36 11.97
C TYR A 215 -10.48 -46.88 12.03
N GLY A 216 -11.67 -46.52 11.54
CA GLY A 216 -12.17 -45.16 11.44
C GLY A 216 -11.86 -44.49 10.09
N TYR A 217 -11.69 -43.18 10.05
CA TYR A 217 -11.29 -42.35 8.91
C TYR A 217 -10.08 -41.49 9.27
N VAL A 218 -9.41 -40.89 8.27
CA VAL A 218 -8.29 -39.97 8.53
C VAL A 218 -8.80 -38.54 8.55
N PHE A 219 -9.23 -38.03 7.40
CA PHE A 219 -9.83 -36.67 7.25
C PHE A 219 -10.94 -36.69 6.19
N ARG A 220 -12.01 -35.96 6.44
CA ARG A 220 -12.97 -35.59 5.41
C ARG A 220 -12.31 -34.57 4.48
N THR A 221 -12.34 -34.77 3.18
CA THR A 221 -11.70 -33.90 2.19
C THR A 221 -12.73 -33.08 1.43
N ASP A 222 -12.50 -31.78 1.30
CA ASP A 222 -13.31 -30.87 0.48
C ASP A 222 -12.46 -30.30 -0.67
N LEU A 223 -12.86 -30.62 -1.91
CA LEU A 223 -12.20 -30.17 -3.15
C LEU A 223 -12.99 -29.05 -3.85
N ARG A 224 -13.98 -28.44 -3.20
CA ARG A 224 -14.90 -27.45 -3.83
C ARG A 224 -14.31 -26.05 -3.95
N LEU A 225 -13.18 -25.73 -3.32
CA LEU A 225 -12.52 -24.42 -3.45
C LEU A 225 -11.68 -24.27 -4.73
N ARG A 226 -11.61 -25.30 -5.57
CA ARG A 226 -10.95 -25.19 -6.88
C ARG A 226 -11.71 -24.23 -7.83
N PRO A 227 -11.05 -23.68 -8.87
CA PRO A 227 -11.69 -22.81 -9.85
C PRO A 227 -12.95 -23.45 -10.44
N ASP A 228 -14.08 -22.78 -10.37
CA ASP A 228 -15.40 -23.22 -10.84
C ASP A 228 -15.66 -24.73 -10.69
N PRO A 229 -15.98 -25.22 -9.49
CA PRO A 229 -16.12 -26.66 -9.22
C PRO A 229 -17.26 -27.34 -9.97
N SER A 230 -18.15 -26.55 -10.61
CA SER A 230 -19.26 -27.09 -11.40
C SER A 230 -18.84 -27.63 -12.77
N VAL A 231 -17.73 -27.11 -13.32
CA VAL A 231 -17.25 -27.46 -14.68
C VAL A 231 -15.81 -27.99 -14.71
N THR A 232 -15.00 -27.71 -13.68
CA THR A 232 -13.60 -28.12 -13.66
C THR A 232 -13.40 -29.52 -13.04
N PRO A 233 -12.42 -30.30 -13.53
CA PRO A 233 -12.05 -31.57 -12.91
C PRO A 233 -11.45 -31.37 -11.52
N ILE A 234 -11.36 -32.43 -10.71
CA ILE A 234 -10.83 -32.39 -9.33
C ILE A 234 -9.31 -32.15 -9.26
N CYS A 235 -8.59 -32.30 -10.37
CA CYS A 235 -7.19 -31.91 -10.55
C CYS A 235 -7.12 -30.94 -11.72
N VAL A 236 -6.62 -29.71 -11.49
CA VAL A 236 -6.68 -28.58 -12.42
C VAL A 236 -5.27 -28.25 -12.90
N GLY A 237 -5.11 -27.96 -14.19
CA GLY A 237 -3.85 -27.40 -14.72
C GLY A 237 -3.63 -25.97 -14.21
N MET A 238 -2.39 -25.65 -13.87
CA MET A 238 -1.99 -24.36 -13.33
C MET A 238 -2.34 -23.20 -14.27
N SER A 239 -2.13 -23.37 -15.59
CA SER A 239 -2.48 -22.35 -16.60
C SER A 239 -3.97 -21.99 -16.56
N SER A 240 -4.84 -23.00 -16.58
CA SER A 240 -6.30 -22.79 -16.53
C SER A 240 -6.77 -22.17 -15.22
N ALA A 241 -6.10 -22.47 -14.11
CA ALA A 241 -6.42 -21.87 -12.81
C ALA A 241 -6.04 -20.40 -12.78
N LEU A 242 -4.86 -20.02 -13.29
CA LEU A 242 -4.41 -18.63 -13.36
C LEU A 242 -5.33 -17.79 -14.26
N ASP A 243 -5.67 -18.29 -15.45
CA ASP A 243 -6.62 -17.63 -16.36
C ASP A 243 -7.99 -17.37 -15.69
N TYR A 244 -8.48 -18.34 -14.92
CA TYR A 244 -9.73 -18.18 -14.17
C TYR A 244 -9.63 -17.08 -13.11
N TYR A 245 -8.59 -17.11 -12.28
CA TYR A 245 -8.45 -16.12 -11.21
C TYR A 245 -8.20 -14.71 -11.73
N GLU A 246 -7.49 -14.57 -12.86
CA GLU A 246 -7.27 -13.28 -13.51
C GLU A 246 -8.56 -12.68 -14.09
N SER A 247 -9.40 -13.51 -14.72
CA SER A 247 -10.57 -13.05 -15.49
C SER A 247 -11.89 -13.08 -14.71
N LEU A 248 -12.11 -14.11 -13.88
CA LEU A 248 -13.40 -14.44 -13.24
C LEU A 248 -13.35 -14.53 -11.73
N GLY A 249 -12.16 -14.45 -11.12
CA GLY A 249 -11.95 -14.62 -9.69
C GLY A 249 -12.75 -13.62 -8.84
N ARG A 250 -13.37 -14.12 -7.78
CA ARG A 250 -14.28 -13.36 -6.90
C ARG A 250 -13.58 -12.95 -5.60
N THR A 251 -14.09 -11.90 -4.93
CA THR A 251 -13.50 -11.41 -3.67
C THR A 251 -13.47 -12.45 -2.56
N TRP A 252 -14.47 -13.35 -2.46
CA TRP A 252 -14.44 -14.41 -1.46
C TRP A 252 -13.32 -15.44 -1.72
N GLU A 253 -12.93 -15.66 -2.98
CA GLU A 253 -11.80 -16.52 -3.34
C GLU A 253 -10.47 -15.84 -2.94
N ARG A 254 -10.36 -14.53 -3.12
CA ARG A 254 -9.22 -13.75 -2.61
C ARG A 254 -9.06 -13.94 -1.10
N ALA A 255 -10.14 -13.78 -0.33
CA ALA A 255 -10.12 -14.02 1.11
C ALA A 255 -9.74 -15.47 1.47
N ALA A 256 -10.17 -16.45 0.68
CA ALA A 256 -9.78 -17.85 0.89
C ALA A 256 -8.29 -18.06 0.64
N PHE A 257 -7.70 -17.42 -0.38
CA PHE A 257 -6.28 -17.54 -0.71
C PHE A 257 -5.33 -16.86 0.30
N ILE A 258 -5.82 -15.99 1.19
CA ILE A 258 -5.01 -15.51 2.32
C ILE A 258 -4.46 -16.69 3.15
N LYS A 259 -5.25 -17.76 3.26
CA LYS A 259 -4.91 -18.97 4.01
C LYS A 259 -4.31 -20.09 3.14
N ALA A 260 -3.91 -19.81 1.91
CA ALA A 260 -3.39 -20.80 0.99
C ALA A 260 -1.92 -21.17 1.28
N ARG A 261 -1.59 -22.49 1.25
CA ARG A 261 -0.25 -23.00 1.48
C ARG A 261 -0.06 -24.33 0.75
N ILE A 262 1.16 -24.59 0.26
CA ILE A 262 1.47 -25.89 -0.33
C ILE A 262 1.67 -26.91 0.78
N CYS A 263 0.88 -28.01 0.76
CA CYS A 263 0.95 -29.08 1.76
C CYS A 263 1.54 -30.39 1.22
N ALA A 264 1.48 -30.66 -0.08
CA ALA A 264 2.01 -31.90 -0.66
C ALA A 264 2.45 -31.71 -2.11
N GLY A 265 3.29 -32.63 -2.61
CA GLY A 265 3.76 -32.70 -3.99
C GLY A 265 4.95 -31.77 -4.28
N ASP A 266 5.05 -31.28 -5.53
CA ASP A 266 6.12 -30.40 -5.99
C ASP A 266 6.02 -29.00 -5.36
N ARG A 267 6.91 -28.71 -4.43
CA ARG A 267 6.94 -27.42 -3.73
C ARG A 267 7.40 -26.27 -4.60
N VAL A 268 8.22 -26.55 -5.66
CA VAL A 268 8.73 -25.51 -6.56
C VAL A 268 7.61 -25.05 -7.48
N ALA A 269 6.89 -25.99 -8.11
CA ALA A 269 5.72 -25.67 -8.94
C ALA A 269 4.62 -24.96 -8.13
N GLY A 270 4.36 -25.46 -6.92
CA GLY A 270 3.39 -24.85 -6.02
C GLY A 270 3.77 -23.42 -5.56
N ALA A 271 5.03 -23.18 -5.24
CA ALA A 271 5.51 -21.83 -4.89
C ALA A 271 5.38 -20.87 -6.07
N ALA A 272 5.72 -21.32 -7.29
CA ALA A 272 5.55 -20.52 -8.50
C ALA A 272 4.07 -20.16 -8.76
N PHE A 273 3.14 -21.06 -8.47
CA PHE A 273 1.70 -20.76 -8.53
C PHE A 273 1.30 -19.70 -7.51
N LEU A 274 1.70 -19.84 -6.25
CA LEU A 274 1.35 -18.88 -5.20
C LEU A 274 1.93 -17.50 -5.49
N GLU A 275 3.12 -17.40 -6.09
CA GLU A 275 3.71 -16.15 -6.50
C GLU A 275 2.91 -15.45 -7.61
N GLN A 276 2.48 -16.21 -8.63
CA GLN A 276 1.70 -15.68 -9.75
C GLN A 276 0.29 -15.24 -9.35
N ILE A 277 -0.30 -15.81 -8.29
CA ILE A 277 -1.63 -15.43 -7.81
C ILE A 277 -1.60 -14.20 -6.88
N VAL A 278 -0.43 -13.72 -6.46
CA VAL A 278 -0.28 -12.54 -5.58
C VAL A 278 -1.06 -11.32 -6.09
N PRO A 279 -1.00 -10.94 -7.38
CA PRO A 279 -1.74 -9.77 -7.88
C PRO A 279 -3.26 -9.91 -7.79
N PHE A 280 -3.78 -11.12 -7.90
CA PHE A 280 -5.20 -11.41 -7.71
C PHE A 280 -5.63 -11.24 -6.25
N VAL A 281 -4.87 -11.78 -5.30
CA VAL A 281 -5.19 -11.75 -3.86
C VAL A 281 -4.96 -10.35 -3.31
N TRP A 282 -3.79 -9.77 -3.58
CA TRP A 282 -3.28 -8.56 -2.97
C TRP A 282 -3.22 -7.41 -3.98
N ARG A 283 -4.30 -6.63 -4.05
CA ARG A 283 -4.35 -5.46 -4.94
C ARG A 283 -3.43 -4.35 -4.41
N ARG A 284 -2.71 -3.67 -5.30
CA ARG A 284 -1.76 -2.60 -4.93
C ARG A 284 -2.42 -1.36 -4.32
N HIS A 285 -3.70 -1.12 -4.57
CA HIS A 285 -4.49 -0.03 -3.98
C HIS A 285 -5.31 -0.55 -2.79
N LEU A 286 -5.66 0.32 -1.86
CA LEU A 286 -6.51 -0.02 -0.73
C LEU A 286 -7.91 -0.42 -1.22
N ASP A 287 -8.32 -1.64 -0.90
CA ASP A 287 -9.56 -2.21 -1.44
C ASP A 287 -10.72 -2.13 -0.44
N PHE A 288 -11.23 -0.93 -0.24
CA PHE A 288 -12.37 -0.72 0.66
C PHE A 288 -13.68 -1.35 0.16
N ALA A 289 -13.79 -1.65 -1.14
CA ALA A 289 -14.91 -2.43 -1.66
C ALA A 289 -14.99 -3.83 -1.05
N ALA A 290 -13.87 -4.38 -0.57
CA ALA A 290 -13.84 -5.65 0.14
C ALA A 290 -14.68 -5.63 1.44
N ILE A 291 -14.81 -4.49 2.14
CA ILE A 291 -15.66 -4.37 3.35
C ILE A 291 -17.12 -4.69 3.02
N GLU A 292 -17.65 -4.09 1.97
CA GLU A 292 -19.05 -4.26 1.61
C GLU A 292 -19.36 -5.63 1.04
N GLU A 293 -18.43 -6.20 0.27
CA GLU A 293 -18.58 -7.57 -0.20
C GLU A 293 -18.53 -8.58 0.94
N ALA A 294 -17.63 -8.37 1.91
CA ALA A 294 -17.57 -9.16 3.14
C ALA A 294 -18.87 -8.99 3.97
N HIS A 295 -19.39 -7.76 4.07
CA HIS A 295 -20.67 -7.51 4.73
C HIS A 295 -21.84 -8.20 4.02
N ALA A 296 -21.94 -8.11 2.70
CA ALA A 296 -22.97 -8.78 1.92
C ALA A 296 -22.90 -10.31 2.06
N LEU A 297 -21.70 -10.87 2.08
CA LEU A 297 -21.49 -12.32 2.32
C LEU A 297 -21.90 -12.71 3.74
N ARG A 298 -21.54 -11.91 4.76
CA ARG A 298 -21.93 -12.10 6.15
C ARG A 298 -23.47 -12.09 6.31
N LEU A 299 -24.17 -11.15 5.66
CA LEU A 299 -25.62 -11.09 5.67
C LEU A 299 -26.26 -12.31 5.00
N LYS A 300 -25.71 -12.79 3.87
CA LYS A 300 -26.17 -14.03 3.21
C LYS A 300 -26.01 -15.26 4.12
N ILE A 301 -24.89 -15.38 4.83
CA ILE A 301 -24.66 -16.46 5.80
C ILE A 301 -25.67 -16.37 6.94
N ARG A 302 -25.87 -15.19 7.55
CA ARG A 302 -26.85 -14.96 8.62
C ARG A 302 -28.29 -15.29 8.21
N THR A 303 -28.67 -14.98 6.96
CA THR A 303 -29.99 -15.29 6.43
C THR A 303 -30.18 -16.80 6.30
N LYS A 304 -29.15 -17.54 5.86
CA LYS A 304 -29.17 -19.00 5.76
C LYS A 304 -29.24 -19.71 7.13
N THR A 305 -28.55 -19.17 8.14
CA THR A 305 -28.51 -19.77 9.49
C THR A 305 -29.69 -19.36 10.38
N GLY A 306 -30.60 -18.52 9.88
CA GLY A 306 -31.81 -18.11 10.64
C GLY A 306 -31.52 -17.21 11.85
N ALA A 307 -30.32 -16.64 11.94
CA ALA A 307 -29.82 -15.88 13.08
C ALA A 307 -30.44 -14.46 13.17
N ARG A 308 -31.74 -14.39 13.54
CA ARG A 308 -32.43 -13.12 13.82
C ARG A 308 -32.69 -12.98 15.32
N GLY A 309 -32.49 -11.78 15.89
CA GLY A 309 -32.76 -11.48 17.30
C GLY A 309 -31.58 -11.59 18.24
N TYR A 310 -31.80 -11.71 19.56
CA TYR A 310 -30.75 -11.82 20.58
C TYR A 310 -29.97 -13.13 20.45
N ILE A 311 -28.68 -13.12 20.84
CA ILE A 311 -27.83 -14.31 20.87
C ILE A 311 -28.32 -15.25 21.97
N LYS A 312 -28.86 -16.42 21.58
CA LYS A 312 -29.20 -17.50 22.49
C LYS A 312 -28.07 -18.52 22.48
N VAL A 313 -27.35 -18.68 23.58
CA VAL A 313 -26.15 -19.53 23.65
C VAL A 313 -26.48 -21.02 23.44
N ARG A 314 -27.59 -21.52 24.03
CA ARG A 314 -28.05 -22.88 23.79
C ARG A 314 -28.49 -23.07 22.34
N GLY A 315 -27.90 -24.00 21.66
CA GLY A 315 -28.12 -24.24 20.22
C GLY A 315 -27.38 -23.26 19.29
N HIS A 316 -26.59 -22.34 19.82
CA HIS A 316 -25.84 -21.38 19.00
C HIS A 316 -24.72 -22.04 18.23
N ASP A 317 -24.59 -21.72 16.95
CA ASP A 317 -23.45 -22.12 16.13
C ASP A 317 -22.26 -21.20 16.43
N VAL A 318 -21.23 -21.72 17.10
CA VAL A 318 -20.04 -20.95 17.52
C VAL A 318 -19.16 -20.52 16.36
N LYS A 319 -19.33 -21.11 15.18
CA LYS A 319 -18.57 -20.77 13.98
C LYS A 319 -19.32 -19.79 13.08
N LEU A 320 -20.56 -20.11 12.70
CA LEU A 320 -21.34 -19.37 11.70
C LEU A 320 -22.40 -18.45 12.33
N GLY A 321 -22.69 -18.60 13.61
CA GLY A 321 -23.63 -17.77 14.35
C GLY A 321 -23.10 -16.35 14.59
N ARG A 322 -23.99 -15.48 15.08
CA ARG A 322 -23.62 -14.09 15.43
C ARG A 322 -22.55 -14.07 16.52
N GLY A 323 -21.52 -13.27 16.31
CA GLY A 323 -20.38 -13.21 17.23
C GLY A 323 -19.48 -14.45 17.20
N GLY A 324 -19.64 -15.34 16.21
CA GLY A 324 -18.87 -16.58 16.09
C GLY A 324 -17.50 -16.40 15.45
N ILE A 325 -16.76 -17.51 15.39
CA ILE A 325 -15.37 -17.58 14.86
C ILE A 325 -15.26 -16.92 13.49
N ARG A 326 -16.21 -17.18 12.60
CA ARG A 326 -16.20 -16.66 11.23
C ARG A 326 -16.27 -15.12 11.16
N GLU A 327 -16.90 -14.48 12.13
CA GLU A 327 -16.96 -13.00 12.17
C GLU A 327 -15.59 -12.41 12.54
N VAL A 328 -14.83 -13.06 13.43
CA VAL A 328 -13.45 -12.65 13.74
C VAL A 328 -12.56 -12.85 12.52
N GLU A 329 -12.63 -14.03 11.87
CA GLU A 329 -11.86 -14.31 10.65
C GLU A 329 -12.20 -13.31 9.54
N PHE A 330 -13.47 -13.00 9.29
CA PHE A 330 -13.88 -12.03 8.27
C PHE A 330 -13.44 -10.62 8.56
N PHE A 331 -13.52 -10.19 9.82
CA PHE A 331 -12.98 -8.90 10.24
C PHE A 331 -11.49 -8.80 9.89
N THR A 332 -10.70 -9.79 10.32
CA THR A 332 -9.25 -9.83 10.11
C THR A 332 -8.90 -9.87 8.63
N GLN A 333 -9.49 -10.82 7.86
CA GLN A 333 -9.24 -10.97 6.43
C GLN A 333 -9.66 -9.74 5.61
N THR A 334 -10.74 -9.06 6.01
CA THR A 334 -11.18 -7.83 5.34
C THR A 334 -10.14 -6.72 5.53
N GLN A 335 -9.62 -6.53 6.75
CA GLN A 335 -8.54 -5.59 7.03
C GLN A 335 -7.27 -5.93 6.23
N GLN A 336 -6.92 -7.22 6.16
CA GLN A 336 -5.78 -7.68 5.34
C GLN A 336 -5.99 -7.41 3.84
N LEU A 337 -7.18 -7.64 3.28
CA LEU A 337 -7.46 -7.34 1.88
C LEU A 337 -7.39 -5.84 1.55
N ILE A 338 -7.74 -5.00 2.52
CA ILE A 338 -7.63 -3.54 2.37
C ILE A 338 -6.16 -3.12 2.27
N SER A 339 -5.32 -3.58 3.19
CA SER A 339 -3.98 -3.02 3.42
C SER A 339 -2.82 -3.90 2.92
N GLY A 340 -3.00 -5.22 2.87
CA GLY A 340 -1.92 -6.18 2.58
C GLY A 340 -1.38 -6.13 1.15
N GLY A 341 -2.06 -5.42 0.22
CA GLY A 341 -1.53 -5.18 -1.11
C GLY A 341 -0.32 -4.24 -1.11
N ARG A 342 -0.30 -3.28 -0.20
CA ARG A 342 0.80 -2.32 -0.01
C ARG A 342 1.84 -2.80 1.01
N ASP A 343 1.39 -3.46 2.07
CA ASP A 343 2.26 -3.93 3.15
C ASP A 343 2.26 -5.46 3.21
N PRO A 344 3.30 -6.13 2.67
CA PRO A 344 3.43 -7.58 2.72
C PRO A 344 3.49 -8.17 4.14
N GLU A 345 3.90 -7.39 5.15
CA GLU A 345 3.96 -7.85 6.54
C GLU A 345 2.57 -8.13 7.12
N LEU A 346 1.49 -7.61 6.51
CA LEU A 346 0.10 -7.85 6.90
C LEU A 346 -0.53 -9.12 6.32
N ARG A 347 0.24 -9.96 5.63
CA ARG A 347 -0.26 -11.12 4.86
C ARG A 347 -0.23 -12.45 5.62
N SER A 348 -0.19 -12.43 6.94
CA SER A 348 -0.20 -13.69 7.72
C SER A 348 -1.46 -14.50 7.47
N ALA A 349 -1.29 -15.81 7.24
CA ALA A 349 -2.40 -16.76 7.11
C ALA A 349 -3.10 -17.05 8.46
N GLN A 350 -2.39 -16.88 9.58
CA GLN A 350 -2.88 -17.14 10.95
C GLN A 350 -3.67 -15.95 11.48
N THR A 351 -4.86 -16.21 11.97
CA THR A 351 -5.81 -15.15 12.41
C THR A 351 -5.26 -14.32 13.57
N LEU A 352 -4.66 -14.93 14.58
CA LEU A 352 -4.10 -14.21 15.74
C LEU A 352 -2.88 -13.38 15.35
N THR A 353 -1.94 -13.96 14.60
CA THR A 353 -0.75 -13.26 14.10
C THR A 353 -1.14 -12.08 13.20
N ALA A 354 -2.15 -12.24 12.35
CA ALA A 354 -2.65 -11.16 11.49
C ALA A 354 -3.23 -10.01 12.32
N LEU A 355 -3.97 -10.30 13.40
CA LEU A 355 -4.46 -9.26 14.32
C LEU A 355 -3.32 -8.49 14.99
N ASP A 356 -2.24 -9.17 15.43
CA ASP A 356 -1.06 -8.52 16.02
C ASP A 356 -0.34 -7.62 14.99
N GLN A 357 -0.20 -8.08 13.75
CA GLN A 357 0.39 -7.29 12.67
C GLN A 357 -0.45 -6.04 12.34
N LEU A 358 -1.78 -6.18 12.31
CA LEU A 358 -2.70 -5.06 12.08
C LEU A 358 -2.62 -4.01 13.20
N VAL A 359 -2.40 -4.42 14.45
CA VAL A 359 -2.15 -3.50 15.58
C VAL A 359 -0.81 -2.78 15.40
N THR A 360 0.25 -3.52 15.08
CA THR A 360 1.60 -2.95 14.91
C THR A 360 1.65 -1.87 13.83
N LYS A 361 0.74 -1.95 12.84
CA LYS A 361 0.62 -0.99 11.74
C LYS A 361 -0.55 0.01 11.90
N ASP A 362 -1.09 0.14 13.11
CA ASP A 362 -2.18 1.07 13.46
C ASP A 362 -3.51 0.90 12.67
N TRP A 363 -3.73 -0.27 12.06
CA TRP A 363 -4.99 -0.58 11.39
C TRP A 363 -6.11 -0.97 12.34
N VAL A 364 -5.79 -1.57 13.47
CA VAL A 364 -6.73 -2.01 14.49
C VAL A 364 -6.26 -1.52 15.86
N PRO A 365 -7.14 -0.90 16.68
CA PRO A 365 -6.79 -0.53 18.05
C PRO A 365 -6.40 -1.74 18.88
N ASN A 366 -5.41 -1.59 19.76
CA ASN A 366 -4.91 -2.68 20.62
C ASN A 366 -6.04 -3.30 21.46
N THR A 367 -6.90 -2.47 22.06
CA THR A 367 -8.06 -2.95 22.86
C THR A 367 -9.04 -3.81 22.06
N THR A 368 -9.27 -3.47 20.80
CA THR A 368 -10.13 -4.25 19.89
C THR A 368 -9.48 -5.59 19.55
N SER A 369 -8.19 -5.60 19.26
CA SER A 369 -7.44 -6.83 18.97
C SER A 369 -7.42 -7.77 20.17
N ASP A 370 -7.10 -7.28 21.37
CA ASP A 370 -7.06 -8.07 22.59
C ASP A 370 -8.40 -8.75 22.87
N GLN A 371 -9.50 -8.02 22.69
CA GLN A 371 -10.85 -8.53 22.89
C GLN A 371 -11.24 -9.58 21.84
N LEU A 372 -10.90 -9.36 20.56
CA LEU A 372 -11.13 -10.34 19.49
C LEU A 372 -10.28 -11.60 19.67
N GLN A 373 -8.99 -11.47 20.05
CA GLN A 373 -8.10 -12.59 20.29
C GLN A 373 -8.56 -13.44 21.48
N ALA A 374 -8.93 -12.80 22.59
CA ALA A 374 -9.45 -13.50 23.75
C ALA A 374 -10.74 -14.28 23.41
N SER A 375 -11.63 -13.63 22.67
CA SER A 375 -12.89 -14.25 22.23
C SER A 375 -12.65 -15.39 21.23
N TYR A 376 -11.74 -15.20 20.27
CA TYR A 376 -11.39 -16.24 19.31
C TYR A 376 -10.86 -17.49 19.99
N LYS A 377 -9.95 -17.35 20.96
CA LYS A 377 -9.42 -18.49 21.74
C LYS A 377 -10.53 -19.25 22.49
N VAL A 378 -11.44 -18.54 23.17
CA VAL A 378 -12.56 -19.16 23.87
C VAL A 378 -13.51 -19.90 22.93
N LEU A 379 -13.85 -19.27 21.79
CA LEU A 379 -14.73 -19.88 20.79
C LEU A 379 -14.10 -21.12 20.15
N ARG A 380 -12.78 -21.09 19.87
CA ARG A 380 -12.04 -22.23 19.31
C ARG A 380 -11.96 -23.40 20.30
N HIS A 381 -11.66 -23.13 21.58
CA HIS A 381 -11.69 -24.17 22.62
C HIS A 381 -13.08 -24.77 22.80
N THR A 382 -14.14 -23.95 22.73
CA THR A 382 -15.53 -24.43 22.75
C THR A 382 -15.84 -25.31 21.54
N GLU A 383 -15.40 -24.90 20.33
CA GLU A 383 -15.54 -25.72 19.11
C GLU A 383 -14.82 -27.06 19.24
N HIS A 384 -13.60 -27.11 19.79
CA HIS A 384 -12.87 -28.34 20.05
C HIS A 384 -13.59 -29.24 21.08
N ALA A 385 -14.05 -28.69 22.20
CA ALA A 385 -14.78 -29.44 23.21
C ALA A 385 -16.07 -30.10 22.65
N ILE A 386 -16.82 -29.37 21.79
CA ILE A 386 -17.98 -29.90 21.11
C ILE A 386 -17.60 -31.08 20.18
N GLN A 387 -16.51 -30.91 19.39
CA GLN A 387 -16.04 -31.92 18.43
C GLN A 387 -15.50 -33.17 19.14
N MET A 388 -14.79 -33.00 20.26
CA MET A 388 -14.18 -34.06 21.04
C MET A 388 -15.19 -35.03 21.63
N ILE A 389 -16.48 -34.67 21.83
CA ILE A 389 -17.49 -35.55 22.41
C ILE A 389 -17.72 -36.79 21.55
N ARG A 390 -17.83 -36.65 20.24
CA ARG A 390 -18.19 -37.75 19.29
C ARG A 390 -17.40 -37.73 17.98
N ASP A 391 -16.30 -37.05 17.87
CA ASP A 391 -15.53 -36.82 16.60
C ASP A 391 -16.45 -36.45 15.42
N ALA A 392 -17.35 -35.50 15.66
CA ALA A 392 -18.32 -35.06 14.67
C ALA A 392 -18.09 -33.60 14.28
N GLN A 393 -18.38 -33.27 13.02
CA GLN A 393 -18.31 -31.88 12.48
C GLN A 393 -19.51 -31.06 12.99
N ILE A 394 -19.65 -30.96 14.31
CA ILE A 394 -20.69 -30.17 14.98
C ILE A 394 -20.05 -28.91 15.53
N GLN A 395 -20.73 -27.79 15.33
CA GLN A 395 -20.28 -26.45 15.73
C GLN A 395 -21.32 -25.74 16.60
N SER A 396 -22.48 -26.41 16.84
CA SER A 396 -23.56 -25.85 17.65
C SER A 396 -23.45 -26.30 19.10
N VAL A 397 -23.58 -25.36 20.02
CA VAL A 397 -23.68 -25.64 21.46
C VAL A 397 -24.86 -26.56 21.67
N PRO A 398 -24.72 -27.66 22.42
CA PRO A 398 -25.82 -28.58 22.69
C PRO A 398 -27.05 -27.88 23.34
N GLN A 399 -28.24 -28.36 23.03
CA GLN A 399 -29.47 -27.87 23.65
C GLN A 399 -29.87 -28.72 24.86
N SER A 400 -29.46 -30.02 24.90
CA SER A 400 -29.75 -30.92 26.00
C SER A 400 -28.87 -30.63 27.21
N GLU A 401 -29.40 -30.86 28.40
CA GLU A 401 -28.67 -30.68 29.66
C GLU A 401 -27.44 -31.61 29.72
N GLU A 402 -27.56 -32.85 29.26
CA GLU A 402 -26.44 -33.80 29.17
C GLU A 402 -25.34 -33.24 28.26
N GLY A 403 -25.71 -32.82 27.05
CA GLY A 403 -24.71 -32.29 26.08
C GLY A 403 -24.00 -31.04 26.62
N LEU A 404 -24.75 -30.14 27.25
CA LEU A 404 -24.19 -28.96 27.90
C LEU A 404 -23.25 -29.29 29.04
N ALA A 405 -23.64 -30.22 29.91
CA ALA A 405 -22.83 -30.65 31.03
C ALA A 405 -21.53 -31.30 30.57
N ARG A 406 -21.55 -32.09 29.49
CA ARG A 406 -20.35 -32.68 28.89
C ARG A 406 -19.39 -31.65 28.30
N VAL A 407 -19.92 -30.67 27.52
CA VAL A 407 -19.09 -29.60 26.94
C VAL A 407 -18.53 -28.69 28.02
N ALA A 408 -19.36 -28.25 28.97
CA ALA A 408 -18.92 -27.42 30.10
C ALA A 408 -17.86 -28.14 30.94
N GLY A 409 -18.06 -29.44 31.18
CA GLY A 409 -17.14 -30.31 31.91
C GLY A 409 -15.78 -30.39 31.20
N LEU A 410 -15.73 -30.60 29.87
CA LEU A 410 -14.47 -30.55 29.10
C LEU A 410 -13.80 -29.18 29.18
N CYS A 411 -14.55 -28.10 29.31
CA CYS A 411 -14.05 -26.76 29.53
C CYS A 411 -13.70 -26.47 31.00
N SER A 412 -13.71 -27.45 31.89
CA SER A 412 -13.46 -27.33 33.34
C SER A 412 -14.36 -26.30 34.05
N GLN A 413 -15.64 -26.21 33.63
CA GLN A 413 -16.60 -25.20 34.10
C GLN A 413 -17.96 -25.82 34.45
N SER A 414 -18.71 -25.16 35.35
CA SER A 414 -20.14 -25.45 35.51
C SER A 414 -20.91 -24.97 34.27
N VAL A 415 -22.13 -25.54 34.05
CA VAL A 415 -22.95 -25.15 32.89
C VAL A 415 -23.28 -23.65 32.90
N ASP A 416 -23.63 -23.07 34.05
CA ASP A 416 -23.95 -21.64 34.12
C ASP A 416 -22.73 -20.74 33.87
N ALA A 417 -21.59 -21.10 34.41
CA ALA A 417 -20.32 -20.36 34.16
C ALA A 417 -19.91 -20.44 32.68
N PHE A 418 -20.02 -21.61 32.05
CA PHE A 418 -19.75 -21.82 30.64
C PHE A 418 -20.69 -20.98 29.75
N LEU A 419 -22.02 -21.05 29.98
CA LEU A 419 -22.99 -20.28 29.21
C LEU A 419 -22.78 -18.76 29.39
N GLY A 420 -22.52 -18.31 30.63
CA GLY A 420 -22.23 -16.89 30.90
C GLY A 420 -20.98 -16.39 30.20
N LYS A 421 -19.87 -17.13 30.31
CA LYS A 421 -18.61 -16.79 29.64
C LYS A 421 -18.76 -16.75 28.12
N LEU A 422 -19.39 -17.77 27.53
CA LEU A 422 -19.60 -17.83 26.08
C LEU A 422 -20.49 -16.70 25.59
N SER A 423 -21.55 -16.32 26.36
CA SER A 423 -22.40 -15.17 26.02
C SER A 423 -21.63 -13.86 25.95
N VAL A 424 -20.72 -13.61 26.92
CA VAL A 424 -19.89 -12.41 26.94
C VAL A 424 -19.03 -12.32 25.68
N HIS A 425 -18.35 -13.38 25.32
CA HIS A 425 -17.45 -13.37 24.15
C HIS A 425 -18.20 -13.28 22.81
N LEU A 426 -19.35 -13.96 22.66
CA LEU A 426 -20.18 -13.85 21.46
C LEU A 426 -20.71 -12.42 21.26
N ASN A 427 -21.18 -11.76 22.34
CA ASN A 427 -21.66 -10.39 22.25
C ASN A 427 -20.51 -9.41 21.94
N ALA A 428 -19.35 -9.57 22.57
CA ALA A 428 -18.18 -8.73 22.32
C ALA A 428 -17.74 -8.78 20.85
N VAL A 429 -17.61 -9.98 20.28
CA VAL A 429 -17.28 -10.12 18.85
C VAL A 429 -18.38 -9.49 17.98
N HIS A 430 -19.64 -9.72 18.33
CA HIS A 430 -20.76 -9.17 17.56
C HIS A 430 -20.76 -7.64 17.55
N GLU A 431 -20.58 -6.99 18.69
CA GLU A 431 -20.54 -5.53 18.83
C GLU A 431 -19.40 -4.92 18.00
N ILE A 432 -18.18 -5.48 18.10
CA ILE A 432 -17.03 -5.01 17.35
C ILE A 432 -17.27 -5.16 15.84
N THR A 433 -17.70 -6.33 15.41
CA THR A 433 -17.88 -6.62 13.98
C THR A 433 -19.11 -5.88 13.41
N GLU A 434 -20.15 -5.65 14.18
CA GLU A 434 -21.29 -4.85 13.75
C GLU A 434 -20.89 -3.39 13.55
N ALA A 435 -20.13 -2.81 14.48
CA ALA A 435 -19.62 -1.45 14.37
C ALA A 435 -18.71 -1.27 13.14
N PHE A 436 -17.90 -2.28 12.81
CA PHE A 436 -17.02 -2.24 11.65
C PHE A 436 -17.78 -2.37 10.31
N PHE A 437 -18.80 -3.23 10.25
CA PHE A 437 -19.53 -3.49 9.02
C PHE A 437 -20.82 -2.67 8.89
N ALA A 438 -21.26 -1.95 9.93
CA ALA A 438 -22.50 -1.15 9.89
C ALA A 438 -22.33 0.04 8.92
N PRO A 439 -23.23 0.25 7.97
CA PRO A 439 -23.25 1.49 7.23
C PRO A 439 -23.50 2.65 8.19
N THR A 440 -22.70 3.71 8.07
CA THR A 440 -22.85 4.93 8.90
C THR A 440 -24.13 5.68 8.49
N SER A 441 -25.28 5.19 8.93
CA SER A 441 -26.57 5.83 8.67
C SER A 441 -26.79 6.99 9.63
N ARG A 442 -26.32 8.18 9.27
CA ARG A 442 -26.88 9.42 9.78
C ARG A 442 -28.06 9.81 8.89
N VAL A 443 -29.26 9.82 9.45
CA VAL A 443 -30.45 10.38 8.80
C VAL A 443 -30.25 11.89 8.71
N VAL A 444 -29.89 12.39 7.54
CA VAL A 444 -29.86 13.81 7.22
C VAL A 444 -31.20 14.15 6.53
N PRO A 445 -31.88 15.24 6.91
CA PRO A 445 -33.15 15.61 6.29
C PRO A 445 -33.00 15.95 4.80
N ASP A 446 -33.97 15.55 4.01
CA ASP A 446 -34.02 15.56 2.54
C ASP A 446 -34.18 16.97 1.90
N VAL A 447 -33.96 18.05 2.64
CA VAL A 447 -34.30 19.44 2.24
C VAL A 447 -33.34 20.03 1.18
N ALA A 448 -32.15 19.45 1.01
CA ALA A 448 -31.11 20.02 0.14
C ALA A 448 -31.21 19.61 -1.36
N LEU A 449 -32.10 18.73 -1.72
CA LEU A 449 -32.12 18.07 -3.03
C LEU A 449 -32.83 18.87 -4.13
N GLU A 450 -33.72 19.77 -3.77
CA GLU A 450 -34.55 20.51 -4.76
C GLU A 450 -33.88 21.75 -5.34
N GLU A 451 -32.98 22.40 -4.62
CA GLU A 451 -32.41 23.69 -5.01
C GLU A 451 -31.36 23.64 -6.16
N HIS A 452 -30.76 22.49 -6.46
CA HIS A 452 -29.66 22.36 -7.45
C HIS A 452 -29.86 21.21 -8.43
N HIS A 453 -31.11 20.96 -8.82
CA HIS A 453 -31.48 19.89 -9.75
C HIS A 453 -30.82 20.05 -11.12
N ASP A 454 -30.53 21.28 -11.53
CA ASP A 454 -29.85 21.58 -12.80
C ASP A 454 -28.43 20.94 -12.92
N ILE A 455 -27.76 20.70 -11.79
CA ILE A 455 -26.44 20.04 -11.74
C ILE A 455 -26.58 18.54 -11.42
N THR A 456 -27.30 18.23 -10.36
CA THR A 456 -27.35 16.86 -9.80
C THR A 456 -28.08 15.85 -10.67
N HIS A 457 -28.98 16.27 -11.59
CA HIS A 457 -29.71 15.35 -12.46
C HIS A 457 -28.81 14.60 -13.47
N HIS A 458 -27.58 15.10 -13.74
CA HIS A 458 -26.63 14.43 -14.62
C HIS A 458 -25.84 13.30 -13.94
N TRP A 459 -25.74 13.28 -12.60
CA TRP A 459 -24.91 12.35 -11.86
C TRP A 459 -25.12 10.87 -12.17
N PRO A 460 -26.37 10.37 -12.35
CA PRO A 460 -26.60 8.97 -12.71
C PRO A 460 -25.99 8.56 -14.06
N SER A 461 -25.68 9.52 -14.94
CA SER A 461 -25.10 9.28 -16.26
C SER A 461 -23.57 9.17 -16.26
N TYR A 462 -22.89 9.51 -15.16
CA TYR A 462 -21.45 9.55 -15.09
C TYR A 462 -20.80 8.16 -15.00
N ALA A 463 -19.56 8.04 -15.48
CA ALA A 463 -18.81 6.79 -15.44
C ALA A 463 -18.69 6.22 -14.00
N ALA A 464 -18.62 7.08 -13.00
CA ALA A 464 -18.62 6.73 -11.60
C ALA A 464 -19.84 5.91 -11.14
N MET A 465 -20.99 6.07 -11.81
CA MET A 465 -22.28 5.44 -11.48
C MET A 465 -22.63 4.23 -12.36
N ARG A 466 -21.70 3.73 -13.20
CA ARG A 466 -21.98 2.61 -14.13
C ARG A 466 -22.41 1.31 -13.45
N SER A 467 -21.97 1.04 -12.24
CA SER A 467 -22.41 -0.15 -11.51
C SER A 467 -23.58 0.18 -10.59
N GLU A 468 -24.58 -0.69 -10.53
CA GLU A 468 -25.74 -0.57 -9.62
C GLU A 468 -25.28 -0.36 -8.18
N ARG A 469 -24.19 -1.01 -7.80
CA ARG A 469 -23.60 -0.91 -6.47
C ARG A 469 -22.99 0.48 -6.19
N ALA A 470 -22.30 1.09 -7.16
CA ALA A 470 -21.78 2.44 -7.00
C ALA A 470 -22.91 3.46 -6.82
N THR A 471 -24.03 3.26 -7.53
CA THR A 471 -25.23 4.11 -7.42
C THR A 471 -25.83 4.02 -6.03
N VAL A 472 -26.05 2.81 -5.50
CA VAL A 472 -26.59 2.61 -4.14
C VAL A 472 -25.72 3.26 -3.07
N LEU A 473 -24.39 3.08 -3.17
CA LEU A 473 -23.44 3.70 -2.25
C LEU A 473 -23.47 5.22 -2.32
N PHE A 474 -23.44 5.75 -3.53
CA PHE A 474 -23.50 7.19 -3.72
C PHE A 474 -24.79 7.81 -3.20
N ASP A 475 -25.94 7.17 -3.43
CA ASP A 475 -27.22 7.62 -2.91
C ASP A 475 -27.26 7.66 -1.38
N THR A 476 -26.54 6.77 -0.72
CA THR A 476 -26.37 6.77 0.75
C THR A 476 -25.49 7.95 1.21
N LEU A 477 -24.44 8.29 0.48
CA LEU A 477 -23.48 9.35 0.81
C LEU A 477 -23.96 10.74 0.39
N ARG A 478 -24.80 10.83 -0.65
CA ARG A 478 -25.24 12.07 -1.29
C ARG A 478 -25.80 13.11 -0.30
N PRO A 479 -26.68 12.77 0.67
CA PRO A 479 -27.20 13.76 1.62
C PRO A 479 -26.09 14.38 2.48
N GLU A 480 -25.13 13.57 2.91
CA GLU A 480 -23.99 14.02 3.73
C GLU A 480 -23.06 14.93 2.94
N ILE A 481 -22.74 14.57 1.71
CA ILE A 481 -21.92 15.37 0.80
C ILE A 481 -22.60 16.72 0.52
N LEU A 482 -23.88 16.72 0.16
CA LEU A 482 -24.62 17.96 -0.13
C LEU A 482 -24.72 18.86 1.12
N SER A 483 -24.93 18.29 2.30
CA SER A 483 -24.98 19.09 3.54
C SER A 483 -23.65 19.80 3.84
N ARG A 484 -22.53 19.18 3.51
CA ARG A 484 -21.19 19.80 3.69
C ARG A 484 -20.92 20.88 2.64
N LEU A 485 -21.29 20.63 1.37
CA LEU A 485 -21.14 21.61 0.29
C LEU A 485 -21.98 22.87 0.54
N GLN A 486 -23.13 22.75 1.20
CA GLN A 486 -23.97 23.90 1.60
C GLN A 486 -23.33 24.80 2.65
N LEU A 487 -22.33 24.32 3.40
CA LEU A 487 -21.59 25.13 4.36
C LEU A 487 -20.47 25.96 3.71
N ALA A 488 -20.22 25.79 2.41
CA ALA A 488 -19.22 26.56 1.68
C ALA A 488 -19.63 28.04 1.53
N PRO A 489 -18.68 28.97 1.39
CA PRO A 489 -18.97 30.40 1.13
C PRO A 489 -19.87 30.60 -0.09
N ASN A 490 -19.66 29.82 -1.14
CA ASN A 490 -20.55 29.75 -2.31
C ASN A 490 -20.96 28.29 -2.56
N PRO A 491 -22.12 27.84 -2.06
CA PRO A 491 -22.60 26.47 -2.19
C PRO A 491 -22.75 26.00 -3.62
N ARG A 492 -23.19 26.85 -4.53
CA ARG A 492 -23.37 26.51 -5.94
C ARG A 492 -22.05 26.25 -6.63
N GLU A 493 -21.05 27.08 -6.39
CA GLU A 493 -19.71 26.90 -6.94
C GLU A 493 -19.06 25.62 -6.38
N ALA A 494 -19.16 25.38 -5.08
CA ALA A 494 -18.68 24.15 -4.43
C ALA A 494 -19.32 22.91 -5.06
N LEU A 495 -20.61 22.95 -5.37
CA LEU A 495 -21.32 21.87 -6.02
C LEU A 495 -20.85 21.66 -7.47
N ILE A 496 -20.56 22.71 -8.22
CA ILE A 496 -20.00 22.62 -9.57
C ILE A 496 -18.61 21.96 -9.54
N GLN A 497 -17.78 22.30 -8.58
CA GLN A 497 -16.44 21.68 -8.43
C GLN A 497 -16.54 20.22 -8.02
N PHE A 498 -17.46 19.89 -7.14
CA PHE A 498 -17.74 18.49 -6.81
C PHE A 498 -18.30 17.70 -8.00
N ASP A 499 -19.17 18.31 -8.83
CA ASP A 499 -19.66 17.74 -10.08
C ASP A 499 -18.51 17.42 -11.04
N ASN A 500 -17.56 18.36 -11.20
CA ASN A 500 -16.36 18.16 -12.00
C ASN A 500 -15.50 16.98 -11.49
N PHE A 501 -15.38 16.85 -10.18
CA PHE A 501 -14.71 15.71 -9.55
C PHE A 501 -15.41 14.39 -9.90
N LEU A 502 -16.74 14.30 -9.71
CA LEU A 502 -17.52 13.10 -10.04
C LEU A 502 -17.42 12.71 -11.51
N LYS A 503 -17.48 13.71 -12.38
CA LYS A 503 -17.36 13.54 -13.84
C LYS A 503 -16.00 13.00 -14.25
N GLY A 504 -14.94 13.36 -13.51
CA GLY A 504 -13.57 12.87 -13.72
C GLY A 504 -13.34 11.43 -13.28
N LEU A 505 -14.17 10.88 -12.39
CA LEU A 505 -13.99 9.54 -11.86
C LEU A 505 -14.28 8.44 -12.91
N PRO A 506 -13.30 7.58 -13.24
CA PRO A 506 -13.52 6.48 -14.20
C PRO A 506 -14.39 5.36 -13.63
N ALA A 507 -14.37 5.16 -12.29
CA ALA A 507 -15.21 4.22 -11.55
C ALA A 507 -15.41 4.72 -10.11
N GLY A 508 -16.66 4.72 -9.62
CA GLY A 508 -16.99 5.29 -8.32
C GLY A 508 -16.96 4.33 -7.14
N ILE A 509 -17.08 3.02 -7.39
CA ILE A 509 -17.31 2.03 -6.32
C ILE A 509 -16.24 2.07 -5.21
N GLN A 510 -14.98 2.20 -5.57
CA GLN A 510 -13.88 2.22 -4.60
C GLN A 510 -13.87 3.52 -3.79
N VAL A 511 -14.03 4.66 -4.46
CA VAL A 511 -14.06 6.00 -3.83
C VAL A 511 -15.26 6.13 -2.90
N PHE A 512 -16.43 5.65 -3.32
CA PHE A 512 -17.63 5.74 -2.49
C PHE A 512 -17.58 4.77 -1.29
N SER A 513 -17.03 3.56 -1.48
CA SER A 513 -16.77 2.65 -0.35
C SER A 513 -15.78 3.25 0.65
N LEU A 514 -14.76 3.93 0.14
CA LEU A 514 -13.78 4.63 0.94
C LEU A 514 -14.41 5.75 1.79
N PHE A 515 -15.27 6.56 1.19
CA PHE A 515 -15.99 7.63 1.88
C PHE A 515 -16.97 7.09 2.91
N ALA A 516 -17.67 5.99 2.60
CA ALA A 516 -18.56 5.32 3.53
C ALA A 516 -17.80 4.79 4.77
N ALA A 517 -16.59 4.24 4.55
CA ALA A 517 -15.74 3.77 5.63
C ALA A 517 -15.09 4.91 6.44
N ASN A 518 -14.81 6.06 5.81
CA ASN A 518 -14.07 7.17 6.39
C ASN A 518 -14.74 8.52 6.09
N PRO A 519 -15.78 8.93 6.84
CA PRO A 519 -16.52 10.18 6.60
C PRO A 519 -15.65 11.45 6.64
N LYS A 520 -14.51 11.43 7.37
CA LYS A 520 -13.54 12.55 7.40
C LYS A 520 -12.92 12.86 6.04
N LEU A 521 -12.88 11.88 5.14
CA LEU A 521 -12.41 12.11 3.77
C LEU A 521 -13.40 12.93 2.95
N ILE A 522 -14.68 12.89 3.29
CA ILE A 522 -15.68 13.76 2.66
C ILE A 522 -15.42 15.22 3.06
N ASP A 523 -15.05 15.47 4.32
CA ASP A 523 -14.66 16.80 4.79
C ASP A 523 -13.45 17.31 4.01
N LEU A 524 -12.40 16.50 3.89
CA LEU A 524 -11.18 16.83 3.13
C LEU A 524 -11.49 17.09 1.65
N LEU A 525 -12.28 16.23 1.01
CA LEU A 525 -12.68 16.41 -0.39
C LEU A 525 -13.47 17.70 -0.59
N THR A 526 -14.40 17.98 0.32
CA THR A 526 -15.22 19.19 0.27
C THR A 526 -14.34 20.44 0.41
N ASP A 527 -13.41 20.44 1.38
CA ASP A 527 -12.46 21.52 1.57
C ASP A 527 -11.60 21.75 0.32
N ILE A 528 -11.11 20.67 -0.30
CA ILE A 528 -10.31 20.74 -1.53
C ILE A 528 -11.18 21.26 -2.69
N ALA A 529 -12.40 20.76 -2.87
CA ALA A 529 -13.29 21.18 -3.94
C ALA A 529 -13.66 22.67 -3.84
N VAL A 530 -13.85 23.16 -2.61
CA VAL A 530 -14.18 24.55 -2.33
C VAL A 530 -12.99 25.49 -2.54
N SER A 531 -11.78 25.09 -2.11
CA SER A 531 -10.62 25.99 -2.01
C SER A 531 -9.59 25.82 -3.13
N ALA A 532 -9.53 24.66 -3.77
CA ALA A 532 -8.53 24.33 -4.79
C ALA A 532 -9.10 23.45 -5.91
N PRO A 533 -9.90 24.00 -6.83
CA PRO A 533 -10.55 23.28 -7.91
C PRO A 533 -9.60 22.39 -8.73
N ALA A 534 -8.39 22.86 -8.95
CA ALA A 534 -7.37 22.12 -9.69
C ALA A 534 -6.96 20.82 -8.98
N LEU A 535 -6.82 20.83 -7.65
CA LEU A 535 -6.55 19.61 -6.88
C LEU A 535 -7.76 18.66 -6.84
N ALA A 536 -8.99 19.21 -6.78
CA ALA A 536 -10.21 18.42 -6.85
C ALA A 536 -10.33 17.68 -8.19
N GLN A 537 -10.08 18.38 -9.29
CA GLN A 537 -10.07 17.78 -10.63
C GLN A 537 -8.98 16.72 -10.77
N TYR A 538 -7.77 17.00 -10.26
CA TYR A 538 -6.68 16.03 -10.24
C TYR A 538 -7.07 14.77 -9.48
N LEU A 539 -7.71 14.91 -8.32
CA LEU A 539 -8.17 13.80 -7.50
C LEU A 539 -9.23 12.95 -8.20
N GLY A 540 -10.15 13.58 -8.95
CA GLY A 540 -11.15 12.88 -9.75
C GLY A 540 -10.53 11.98 -10.82
N LEU A 541 -9.46 12.42 -11.47
CA LEU A 541 -8.75 11.65 -12.49
C LEU A 541 -7.81 10.59 -11.91
N ASN A 542 -7.35 10.75 -10.68
CA ASN A 542 -6.33 9.92 -10.04
C ASN A 542 -6.78 9.48 -8.63
N SER A 543 -7.91 8.80 -8.55
CA SER A 543 -8.54 8.39 -7.27
C SER A 543 -7.65 7.51 -6.38
N GLY A 544 -6.64 6.82 -6.93
CA GLY A 544 -5.66 6.05 -6.17
C GLY A 544 -4.83 6.89 -5.17
N VAL A 545 -4.77 8.21 -5.37
CA VAL A 545 -4.10 9.12 -4.41
C VAL A 545 -4.83 9.20 -3.07
N LEU A 546 -6.15 8.99 -3.04
CA LEU A 546 -6.93 8.91 -1.80
C LEU A 546 -6.47 7.75 -0.89
N ASP A 547 -5.96 6.70 -1.48
CA ASP A 547 -5.39 5.57 -0.74
C ASP A 547 -4.14 5.99 0.06
N ALA A 548 -3.34 6.92 -0.49
CA ALA A 548 -2.17 7.45 0.21
C ALA A 548 -2.57 8.27 1.45
N VAL A 549 -3.69 9.00 1.38
CA VAL A 549 -4.21 9.79 2.52
C VAL A 549 -4.54 8.91 3.72
N LEU A 550 -4.93 7.66 3.49
CA LEU A 550 -5.31 6.71 4.55
C LEU A 550 -4.14 5.93 5.14
N SER A 551 -3.01 5.87 4.45
CA SER A 551 -1.87 5.03 4.84
C SER A 551 -1.06 5.59 6.01
N GLY A 552 -1.53 6.57 6.77
CA GLY A 552 -0.76 7.18 7.86
C GLY A 552 0.54 7.88 7.40
N GLU A 553 1.21 7.35 6.39
CA GLU A 553 2.41 7.94 5.78
C GLU A 553 2.16 9.29 5.12
N PHE A 554 0.91 9.57 4.73
CA PHE A 554 0.54 10.85 4.15
C PHE A 554 0.81 12.03 5.09
N PHE A 555 0.63 11.83 6.40
CA PHE A 555 0.86 12.83 7.43
C PHE A 555 2.23 12.68 8.13
N ALA A 556 3.04 11.70 7.74
CA ALA A 556 4.38 11.50 8.27
C ALA A 556 5.30 12.71 7.96
N PRO A 557 6.40 12.92 8.70
CA PRO A 557 7.38 13.94 8.35
C PRO A 557 7.89 13.81 6.91
N TRP A 558 8.30 14.94 6.33
CA TRP A 558 8.88 14.93 4.98
C TRP A 558 10.18 14.12 4.97
N PRO A 559 10.34 13.14 4.07
CA PRO A 559 11.55 12.32 4.02
C PRO A 559 12.75 13.10 3.47
N ASP A 560 13.94 12.64 3.80
CA ASP A 560 15.18 13.15 3.23
C ASP A 560 15.26 12.83 1.73
N GLN A 561 16.05 13.62 1.00
CA GLN A 561 16.17 13.51 -0.45
C GLN A 561 16.66 12.13 -0.91
N ASP A 562 17.59 11.51 -0.18
CA ASP A 562 18.10 10.18 -0.49
C ASP A 562 16.99 9.10 -0.36
N VAL A 563 16.12 9.26 0.63
CA VAL A 563 14.95 8.38 0.80
C VAL A 563 13.98 8.51 -0.38
N LEU A 564 13.70 9.73 -0.84
CA LEU A 564 12.88 9.95 -2.04
C LEU A 564 13.49 9.28 -3.28
N GLN A 565 14.80 9.37 -3.46
CA GLN A 565 15.52 8.73 -4.59
C GLN A 565 15.42 7.20 -4.51
N VAL A 566 15.64 6.61 -3.33
CA VAL A 566 15.53 5.16 -3.10
C VAL A 566 14.12 4.67 -3.37
N GLN A 567 13.09 5.37 -2.88
CA GLN A 567 11.70 5.01 -3.12
C GLN A 567 11.34 5.01 -4.60
N LEU A 568 11.70 6.09 -5.32
CA LEU A 568 11.44 6.18 -6.76
C LEU A 568 12.23 5.12 -7.55
N SER A 569 13.52 4.92 -7.23
CA SER A 569 14.34 3.89 -7.88
C SER A 569 13.74 2.49 -7.69
N SER A 570 13.30 2.15 -6.47
CA SER A 570 12.65 0.87 -6.19
C SER A 570 11.34 0.71 -6.97
N ALA A 571 10.54 1.77 -7.08
CA ALA A 571 9.32 1.76 -7.87
C ALA A 571 9.60 1.54 -9.37
N LEU A 572 10.62 2.18 -9.93
CA LEU A 572 11.04 2.00 -11.33
C LEU A 572 11.57 0.60 -11.60
N MET A 573 12.33 0.00 -10.68
CA MET A 573 12.83 -1.38 -10.81
C MET A 573 11.71 -2.42 -10.84
N SER A 574 10.54 -2.12 -10.30
CA SER A 574 9.36 -3.00 -10.35
C SER A 574 8.58 -2.92 -11.66
N ALA A 575 8.94 -2.01 -12.58
CA ALA A 575 8.27 -1.85 -13.86
C ALA A 575 8.70 -2.93 -14.86
N SER A 576 7.76 -3.45 -15.66
CA SER A 576 8.00 -4.50 -16.64
C SER A 576 8.83 -4.03 -17.84
N ASP A 577 8.72 -2.75 -18.19
CA ASP A 577 9.34 -2.14 -19.37
C ASP A 577 9.54 -0.63 -19.18
N TYR A 578 10.17 0.01 -20.16
CA TYR A 578 10.51 1.42 -20.12
C TYR A 578 9.28 2.35 -20.06
N GLU A 579 8.22 2.06 -20.83
CA GLU A 579 7.01 2.90 -20.86
C GLU A 579 6.27 2.83 -19.52
N THR A 580 6.11 1.62 -18.99
CA THR A 580 5.56 1.40 -17.64
C THR A 580 6.39 2.13 -16.57
N GLY A 581 7.73 2.13 -16.69
CA GLY A 581 8.60 2.88 -15.79
C GLY A 581 8.34 4.39 -15.82
N LEU A 582 8.16 4.96 -17.02
CA LEU A 582 7.81 6.38 -17.15
C LEU A 582 6.44 6.72 -16.52
N ASP A 583 5.46 5.84 -16.61
CA ASP A 583 4.15 6.03 -15.97
C ASP A 583 4.24 5.89 -14.45
N VAL A 584 5.01 4.94 -13.95
CA VAL A 584 5.30 4.81 -12.51
C VAL A 584 5.93 6.10 -11.97
N ALA A 585 6.91 6.68 -12.66
CA ALA A 585 7.51 7.95 -12.25
C ALA A 585 6.48 9.09 -12.16
N ARG A 586 5.54 9.16 -13.13
CA ARG A 586 4.49 10.18 -13.15
C ARG A 586 3.52 10.03 -12.00
N ILE A 587 3.01 8.81 -11.78
CA ILE A 587 2.07 8.50 -10.70
C ILE A 587 2.72 8.84 -9.35
N TRP A 588 3.94 8.33 -9.11
CA TRP A 588 4.67 8.57 -7.86
C TRP A 588 4.92 10.07 -7.61
N THR A 589 5.38 10.81 -8.60
CA THR A 589 5.63 12.25 -8.47
C THR A 589 4.35 13.02 -8.16
N LYS A 590 3.24 12.67 -8.82
CA LYS A 590 1.96 13.34 -8.63
C LYS A 590 1.32 13.04 -7.27
N GLU A 591 1.52 11.85 -6.72
CA GLU A 591 1.11 11.54 -5.34
C GLU A 591 1.81 12.48 -4.34
N TRP A 592 3.13 12.69 -4.51
CA TRP A 592 3.87 13.64 -3.69
C TRP A 592 3.44 15.11 -3.90
N HIS A 593 3.20 15.52 -5.15
CA HIS A 593 2.64 16.85 -5.45
C HIS A 593 1.31 17.09 -4.73
N PHE A 594 0.41 16.11 -4.79
CA PHE A 594 -0.88 16.18 -4.11
C PHE A 594 -0.72 16.29 -2.59
N ARG A 595 0.16 15.48 -2.02
CA ARG A 595 0.47 15.53 -0.58
C ARG A 595 0.95 16.93 -0.16
N ILE A 596 1.92 17.50 -0.86
CA ILE A 596 2.41 18.85 -0.57
C ILE A 596 1.27 19.85 -0.65
N GLY A 597 0.44 19.79 -1.70
CA GLY A 597 -0.68 20.70 -1.90
C GLY A 597 -1.71 20.65 -0.76
N VAL A 598 -2.10 19.42 -0.35
CA VAL A 598 -3.02 19.23 0.77
C VAL A 598 -2.43 19.72 2.09
N HIS A 599 -1.14 19.47 2.34
CA HIS A 599 -0.48 19.94 3.57
C HIS A 599 -0.45 21.47 3.66
N VAL A 600 -0.29 22.18 2.53
CA VAL A 600 -0.39 23.66 2.50
C VAL A 600 -1.83 24.11 2.75
N LEU A 601 -2.80 23.52 2.07
CA LEU A 601 -4.21 23.88 2.24
C LEU A 601 -4.71 23.63 3.66
N GLN A 602 -4.23 22.57 4.31
CA GLN A 602 -4.57 22.24 5.70
C GLN A 602 -3.68 22.96 6.73
N GLU A 603 -2.79 23.86 6.28
CA GLU A 603 -1.89 24.65 7.14
C GLU A 603 -0.91 23.79 7.99
N PHE A 604 -0.63 22.52 7.56
CA PHE A 604 0.37 21.68 8.22
C PHE A 604 1.80 22.15 7.91
N ILE A 605 2.01 22.78 6.75
CA ILE A 605 3.28 23.37 6.35
C ILE A 605 3.06 24.78 5.78
N THR A 606 4.08 25.62 5.92
CA THR A 606 4.07 26.96 5.32
C THR A 606 4.27 26.89 3.79
N PRO A 607 3.82 27.87 3.01
CA PRO A 607 4.09 27.95 1.58
C PRO A 607 5.59 27.92 1.26
N GLU A 608 6.43 28.55 2.08
CA GLU A 608 7.88 28.49 1.93
C GLU A 608 8.41 27.05 2.04
N ARG A 609 7.95 26.29 3.05
CA ARG A 609 8.35 24.88 3.23
C ARG A 609 7.87 24.01 2.06
N ALA A 610 6.65 24.24 1.59
CA ALA A 610 6.13 23.56 0.40
C ALA A 610 6.98 23.82 -0.85
N SER A 611 7.40 25.08 -1.04
CA SER A 611 8.28 25.46 -2.16
C SER A 611 9.60 24.69 -2.15
N GLN A 612 10.19 24.48 -0.97
CA GLN A 612 11.40 23.65 -0.79
C GLN A 612 11.11 22.17 -1.09
N GLN A 613 9.99 21.64 -0.62
CA GLN A 613 9.59 20.25 -0.86
C GLN A 613 9.36 19.97 -2.35
N TYR A 614 8.69 20.86 -3.08
CA TYR A 614 8.55 20.74 -4.54
C TYR A 614 9.91 20.71 -5.24
N ALA A 615 10.88 21.52 -4.80
CA ALA A 615 12.22 21.54 -5.37
C ALA A 615 13.02 20.27 -5.04
N GLN A 616 12.93 19.77 -3.81
CA GLN A 616 13.57 18.51 -3.40
C GLN A 616 12.99 17.32 -4.18
N LEU A 617 11.66 17.27 -4.35
CA LEU A 617 10.99 16.24 -5.14
C LEU A 617 11.47 16.26 -6.60
N ALA A 618 11.47 17.43 -7.24
CA ALA A 618 11.95 17.58 -8.61
C ALA A 618 13.42 17.14 -8.75
N GLN A 619 14.26 17.50 -7.78
CA GLN A 619 15.67 17.08 -7.78
C GLN A 619 15.83 15.55 -7.65
N ALA A 620 15.05 14.89 -6.78
CA ALA A 620 15.05 13.43 -6.66
C ALA A 620 14.60 12.75 -7.96
N VAL A 621 13.54 13.27 -8.57
CA VAL A 621 13.01 12.76 -9.86
C VAL A 621 14.04 12.91 -10.97
N LEU A 622 14.66 14.08 -11.09
CA LEU A 622 15.66 14.33 -12.13
C LEU A 622 16.88 13.40 -12.00
N ALA A 623 17.34 13.15 -10.77
CA ALA A 623 18.47 12.27 -10.52
C ALA A 623 18.16 10.83 -10.93
N VAL A 624 17.07 10.26 -10.43
CA VAL A 624 16.69 8.87 -10.68
C VAL A 624 16.30 8.66 -12.15
N LEU A 625 15.53 9.59 -12.72
CA LEU A 625 15.08 9.48 -14.10
C LEU A 625 16.24 9.59 -15.11
N LEU A 626 17.26 10.44 -14.84
CA LEU A 626 18.44 10.52 -15.70
C LEU A 626 19.18 9.19 -15.76
N GLU A 627 19.37 8.53 -14.62
CA GLU A 627 19.99 7.20 -14.56
C GLU A 627 19.15 6.14 -15.26
N PHE A 628 17.83 6.14 -15.05
CA PHE A 628 16.90 5.21 -15.67
C PHE A 628 16.90 5.34 -17.21
N VAL A 629 16.81 6.58 -17.72
CA VAL A 629 16.86 6.87 -19.16
C VAL A 629 18.24 6.51 -19.74
N HIS A 630 19.32 6.82 -19.02
CA HIS A 630 20.68 6.51 -19.47
C HIS A 630 20.89 4.98 -19.56
N ALA A 631 20.42 4.21 -18.58
CA ALA A 631 20.48 2.74 -18.63
C ALA A 631 19.71 2.16 -19.82
N GLU A 632 18.52 2.67 -20.14
CA GLU A 632 17.74 2.25 -21.30
C GLU A 632 18.44 2.64 -22.62
N PHE A 633 18.95 3.86 -22.69
CA PHE A 633 19.69 4.37 -23.83
C PHE A 633 20.95 3.56 -24.11
N ALA A 634 21.64 3.14 -23.05
CA ALA A 634 22.87 2.34 -23.13
C ALA A 634 22.65 0.92 -23.68
N LYS A 635 21.46 0.33 -23.55
CA LYS A 635 21.16 -0.97 -24.19
C LYS A 635 21.43 -0.96 -25.68
N LYS A 636 21.26 0.17 -26.33
CA LYS A 636 21.44 0.34 -27.77
C LYS A 636 22.78 0.96 -28.16
N TYR A 637 23.19 1.97 -27.40
CA TYR A 637 24.36 2.82 -27.76
C TYR A 637 25.56 2.59 -26.89
N GLY A 638 25.44 1.81 -25.79
CA GLY A 638 26.51 1.61 -24.81
C GLY A 638 26.83 2.86 -24.00
N TYR A 639 28.01 2.90 -23.42
CA TYR A 639 28.47 4.03 -22.60
C TYR A 639 29.72 4.66 -23.25
N ILE A 640 30.03 5.91 -22.89
CA ILE A 640 31.30 6.55 -23.20
C ILE A 640 32.21 6.40 -21.98
N ALA A 641 33.38 5.78 -22.17
CA ALA A 641 34.32 5.53 -21.10
C ALA A 641 34.82 6.85 -20.47
N LYS A 642 34.97 6.85 -19.14
CA LYS A 642 35.46 8.01 -18.37
C LYS A 642 34.68 9.29 -18.62
N SER A 643 33.40 9.20 -18.84
CA SER A 643 32.51 10.33 -18.96
C SER A 643 31.68 10.52 -17.69
N ASP A 644 31.32 11.77 -17.41
CA ASP A 644 30.35 12.13 -16.37
C ASP A 644 29.34 13.14 -16.92
N THR A 645 28.16 13.17 -16.33
CA THR A 645 27.09 14.09 -16.71
C THR A 645 26.43 14.68 -15.48
N THR A 646 26.11 15.98 -15.56
CA THR A 646 25.31 16.63 -14.51
C THR A 646 24.22 17.50 -15.13
N ILE A 647 23.12 17.61 -14.40
CA ILE A 647 22.10 18.62 -14.64
C ILE A 647 22.46 19.84 -13.77
N LEU A 648 22.69 20.97 -14.42
CA LEU A 648 22.81 22.25 -13.78
C LEU A 648 21.40 22.85 -13.68
N ALA A 649 20.85 22.88 -12.46
CA ALA A 649 19.56 23.49 -12.17
C ALA A 649 19.75 25.01 -12.10
N MET A 650 18.86 25.72 -12.78
CA MET A 650 18.85 27.19 -12.89
C MET A 650 17.56 27.75 -12.26
N GLY A 651 17.44 29.06 -12.25
CA GLY A 651 16.21 29.73 -11.88
C GLY A 651 15.66 29.38 -10.50
N SER A 652 14.39 29.05 -10.43
CA SER A 652 13.71 28.68 -9.19
C SER A 652 14.19 27.33 -8.64
N LEU A 653 14.42 26.32 -9.51
CA LEU A 653 14.96 25.03 -9.08
C LEU A 653 16.37 25.16 -8.54
N GLY A 654 17.22 25.99 -9.21
CA GLY A 654 18.58 26.27 -8.74
C GLY A 654 18.59 26.91 -7.35
N ALA A 655 17.65 27.83 -7.09
CA ALA A 655 17.44 28.43 -5.77
C ALA A 655 16.79 27.50 -4.73
N GLY A 656 16.41 26.26 -5.11
CA GLY A 656 15.76 25.31 -4.21
C GLY A 656 14.32 25.66 -3.87
N LYS A 657 13.62 26.41 -4.72
CA LYS A 657 12.21 26.81 -4.53
C LYS A 657 11.41 26.58 -5.81
N LEU A 658 10.34 25.79 -5.75
CA LEU A 658 9.39 25.55 -6.84
C LEU A 658 7.95 25.71 -6.35
N ASN A 659 7.01 25.71 -7.26
CA ASN A 659 5.59 25.56 -6.98
C ASN A 659 4.97 24.44 -7.83
N SER A 660 3.70 24.15 -7.62
CA SER A 660 3.01 22.98 -8.21
C SER A 660 3.02 22.92 -9.74
N VAL A 661 3.19 24.05 -10.44
CA VAL A 661 3.17 24.18 -11.91
C VAL A 661 4.42 24.86 -12.47
N SER A 662 5.54 24.79 -11.75
CA SER A 662 6.81 25.36 -12.21
C SER A 662 7.39 24.53 -13.34
N ASP A 663 7.85 25.21 -14.40
CA ASP A 663 8.81 24.68 -15.36
C ASP A 663 10.20 24.54 -14.74
N LEU A 664 11.01 23.63 -15.28
CA LEU A 664 12.37 23.37 -14.84
C LEU A 664 13.37 24.04 -15.79
N ASP A 665 14.11 25.02 -15.29
CA ASP A 665 15.23 25.65 -16.02
C ASP A 665 16.47 24.75 -15.86
N LEU A 666 16.91 24.08 -16.94
CA LEU A 666 17.97 23.06 -16.88
C LEU A 666 19.04 23.29 -17.97
N ILE A 667 20.29 22.96 -17.62
CA ILE A 667 21.39 22.79 -18.58
C ILE A 667 22.04 21.43 -18.32
N LEU A 668 22.12 20.55 -19.33
CA LEU A 668 22.88 19.31 -19.22
C LEU A 668 24.34 19.55 -19.62
N ILE A 669 25.25 19.32 -18.67
CA ILE A 669 26.69 19.44 -18.85
C ILE A 669 27.32 18.06 -18.79
N PHE A 670 28.25 17.78 -19.72
CA PHE A 670 29.01 16.53 -19.72
C PHE A 670 30.51 16.80 -19.75
N ASP A 671 31.29 15.91 -19.17
CA ASP A 671 32.75 15.88 -19.23
C ASP A 671 33.18 14.54 -19.87
N ALA A 672 33.77 14.59 -21.03
CA ALA A 672 34.24 13.41 -21.78
C ALA A 672 35.27 13.83 -22.82
N ASP A 673 36.13 12.91 -23.24
CA ASP A 673 37.03 13.15 -24.38
C ASP A 673 36.23 13.36 -25.67
N ALA A 674 36.46 14.47 -26.34
CA ALA A 674 35.75 14.88 -27.56
C ALA A 674 35.85 13.84 -28.71
N ASN A 675 36.89 13.04 -28.72
CA ASN A 675 37.16 12.01 -29.74
C ASN A 675 36.62 10.62 -29.35
N SER A 676 36.06 10.47 -28.16
CA SER A 676 35.54 9.17 -27.67
C SER A 676 34.31 8.73 -28.47
N LEU A 677 34.17 7.41 -28.55
CA LEU A 677 33.02 6.73 -29.15
C LEU A 677 32.34 5.87 -28.05
N SER A 678 31.04 5.71 -28.13
CA SER A 678 30.33 4.78 -27.24
C SER A 678 30.57 3.32 -27.66
N ASP A 679 30.53 2.39 -26.69
CA ASP A 679 30.86 0.97 -26.81
C ASP A 679 29.70 0.04 -27.17
N GLY A 680 28.51 0.58 -27.47
CA GLY A 680 27.33 -0.20 -27.79
C GLY A 680 27.26 -0.71 -29.24
N ALA A 681 26.22 -1.51 -29.52
CA ALA A 681 25.97 -2.08 -30.84
C ALA A 681 25.83 -1.02 -31.96
N LYS A 682 25.37 0.18 -31.61
CA LYS A 682 25.33 1.37 -32.50
C LYS A 682 26.15 2.47 -31.87
N SER A 683 27.47 2.44 -32.10
CA SER A 683 28.43 3.42 -31.59
C SER A 683 28.11 4.85 -32.07
N LEU A 684 28.21 5.81 -31.17
CA LEU A 684 27.99 7.23 -31.39
C LEU A 684 29.24 8.04 -31.00
N ALA A 685 29.51 9.09 -31.75
CA ALA A 685 30.53 10.09 -31.39
C ALA A 685 30.05 10.90 -30.15
N CYS A 686 30.99 11.31 -29.30
CA CYS A 686 30.76 11.96 -28.03
C CYS A 686 29.64 13.04 -28.05
N ARG A 687 29.74 14.04 -28.89
CA ARG A 687 28.73 15.11 -29.00
C ARG A 687 27.34 14.58 -29.41
N GLN A 688 27.33 13.64 -30.35
CA GLN A 688 26.06 13.04 -30.80
C GLN A 688 25.42 12.18 -29.72
N TYR A 689 26.24 11.47 -28.96
CA TYR A 689 25.82 10.65 -27.83
C TYR A 689 25.06 11.51 -26.78
N PHE A 690 25.73 12.52 -26.22
CA PHE A 690 25.13 13.36 -25.19
C PHE A 690 23.94 14.21 -25.70
N SER A 691 23.97 14.65 -26.95
CA SER A 691 22.81 15.34 -27.54
C SER A 691 21.60 14.45 -27.65
N ARG A 692 21.75 13.18 -28.06
CA ARG A 692 20.64 12.20 -28.12
C ARG A 692 20.19 11.76 -26.73
N LEU A 693 21.11 11.55 -25.80
CA LEU A 693 20.76 11.23 -24.40
C LEU A 693 19.93 12.35 -23.79
N THR A 694 20.37 13.60 -23.95
CA THR A 694 19.62 14.78 -23.47
C THR A 694 18.22 14.83 -24.07
N GLN A 695 18.10 14.55 -25.37
CA GLN A 695 16.81 14.56 -26.04
C GLN A 695 15.88 13.44 -25.54
N ALA A 696 16.42 12.24 -25.27
CA ALA A 696 15.69 11.16 -24.67
C ALA A 696 15.22 11.53 -23.24
N PHE A 697 16.09 12.16 -22.45
CA PHE A 697 15.76 12.63 -21.10
C PHE A 697 14.67 13.72 -21.10
N ILE A 698 14.76 14.73 -21.98
CA ILE A 698 13.71 15.75 -22.12
C ILE A 698 12.40 15.09 -22.51
N THR A 699 12.43 14.14 -23.46
CA THR A 699 11.22 13.40 -23.89
C THR A 699 10.62 12.63 -22.72
N ALA A 700 11.41 11.97 -21.87
CA ALA A 700 10.93 11.28 -20.68
C ALA A 700 10.20 12.21 -19.69
N LEU A 701 10.67 13.47 -19.55
CA LEU A 701 10.05 14.48 -18.69
C LEU A 701 8.77 15.08 -19.30
N THR A 702 8.78 15.38 -20.61
CA THR A 702 7.76 16.24 -21.25
C THR A 702 6.72 15.47 -22.07
N ALA A 703 6.99 14.22 -22.49
CA ALA A 703 6.05 13.44 -23.28
C ALA A 703 4.75 13.16 -22.51
N PRO A 704 3.57 13.49 -23.06
CA PRO A 704 2.30 13.18 -22.44
C PRO A 704 1.99 11.68 -22.54
N THR A 705 1.57 11.07 -21.44
CA THR A 705 1.03 9.71 -21.39
C THR A 705 -0.42 9.73 -20.86
N ALA A 706 -1.01 8.57 -20.64
CA ALA A 706 -2.32 8.47 -19.99
C ALA A 706 -2.33 9.15 -18.60
N HIS A 707 -1.15 9.21 -17.94
CA HIS A 707 -0.94 9.86 -16.65
C HIS A 707 -0.44 11.32 -16.76
N GLY A 708 -0.49 11.93 -17.95
CA GLY A 708 -0.07 13.31 -18.23
C GLY A 708 1.45 13.47 -18.40
N THR A 709 1.95 14.70 -18.28
CA THR A 709 3.37 15.04 -18.31
C THR A 709 3.98 15.00 -16.92
N LEU A 710 5.31 14.82 -16.83
CA LEU A 710 6.01 14.84 -15.54
C LEU A 710 6.40 16.28 -15.15
N TYR A 711 7.19 16.96 -15.98
CA TYR A 711 7.56 18.36 -15.84
C TYR A 711 7.69 19.03 -17.22
N GLU A 712 7.36 20.31 -17.28
CA GLU A 712 7.78 21.18 -18.40
C GLU A 712 9.26 21.56 -18.21
N VAL A 713 10.03 21.62 -19.30
CA VAL A 713 11.48 21.88 -19.26
C VAL A 713 11.84 23.07 -20.11
N ASP A 714 12.56 24.02 -19.52
CA ASP A 714 13.17 25.14 -20.23
C ASP A 714 14.70 25.05 -20.26
N MET A 715 15.22 24.91 -21.46
CA MET A 715 16.69 24.87 -21.68
C MET A 715 17.24 26.12 -22.37
N ARG A 716 16.52 27.24 -22.39
CA ARG A 716 16.92 28.47 -23.10
C ARG A 716 18.11 29.17 -22.46
N LEU A 717 18.42 28.88 -21.20
CA LEU A 717 19.61 29.41 -20.48
C LEU A 717 20.92 28.71 -20.82
N ARG A 718 20.88 27.66 -21.68
CA ARG A 718 22.12 27.02 -22.15
C ARG A 718 22.92 27.95 -23.07
N PRO A 719 24.26 27.72 -23.20
CA PRO A 719 25.14 28.48 -24.10
C PRO A 719 24.56 28.64 -25.50
N SER A 720 24.54 29.88 -25.99
CA SER A 720 23.93 30.30 -27.26
C SER A 720 22.40 30.06 -27.36
N GLY A 721 21.73 29.82 -26.27
CA GLY A 721 20.25 29.67 -26.18
C GLY A 721 19.71 28.61 -27.14
N ARG A 722 18.67 28.96 -27.92
CA ARG A 722 18.05 28.02 -28.89
C ARG A 722 18.97 27.63 -30.08
N ALA A 723 19.99 28.44 -30.40
CA ALA A 723 20.93 28.15 -31.46
C ALA A 723 22.05 27.18 -31.04
N GLY A 724 22.27 27.05 -29.73
CA GLY A 724 23.28 26.15 -29.18
C GLY A 724 22.86 24.68 -29.08
N PRO A 725 23.84 23.77 -28.89
CA PRO A 725 23.55 22.34 -28.72
C PRO A 725 22.71 22.10 -27.45
N VAL A 726 21.91 21.04 -27.45
CA VAL A 726 21.06 20.72 -26.29
C VAL A 726 21.83 20.16 -25.10
N ALA A 727 23.03 19.58 -25.36
CA ALA A 727 23.99 19.15 -24.35
C ALA A 727 25.29 19.96 -24.53
N THR A 728 25.86 20.41 -23.42
CA THR A 728 27.05 21.27 -23.44
C THR A 728 28.24 20.55 -22.79
N SER A 729 29.41 20.52 -23.47
CA SER A 729 30.63 20.02 -22.80
C SER A 729 31.09 20.98 -21.72
N LEU A 730 31.75 20.49 -20.68
CA LEU A 730 32.30 21.29 -19.61
C LEU A 730 33.22 22.43 -20.15
N THR A 731 34.13 22.08 -21.05
CA THR A 731 35.05 23.02 -21.68
C THR A 731 34.33 24.05 -22.56
N GLY A 732 33.26 23.64 -23.25
CA GLY A 732 32.44 24.55 -24.05
C GLY A 732 31.59 25.49 -23.17
N PHE A 733 31.08 25.03 -22.05
CA PHE A 733 30.37 25.83 -21.05
C PHE A 733 31.31 26.92 -20.49
N GLU A 734 32.49 26.52 -20.03
CA GLU A 734 33.47 27.43 -19.47
C GLU A 734 33.90 28.52 -20.47
N ALA A 735 34.27 28.10 -21.70
CA ALA A 735 34.66 29.03 -22.73
C ALA A 735 33.58 30.06 -23.04
N TYR A 736 32.34 29.63 -23.22
CA TYR A 736 31.20 30.49 -23.47
C TYR A 736 30.96 31.50 -22.34
N GLN A 737 30.95 31.04 -21.09
CA GLN A 737 30.67 31.89 -19.93
C GLN A 737 31.75 32.94 -19.70
N ARG A 738 33.01 32.66 -20.09
CA ARG A 738 34.12 33.63 -19.98
C ARG A 738 34.15 34.67 -21.11
N THR A 739 33.71 34.28 -22.33
CA THR A 739 33.99 35.10 -23.53
C THR A 739 32.76 35.65 -24.22
N GLU A 740 31.62 34.95 -24.22
CA GLU A 740 30.44 35.30 -25.03
C GLU A 740 29.20 35.63 -24.25
N ALA A 741 29.08 35.15 -22.98
CA ALA A 741 27.89 35.29 -22.19
C ALA A 741 27.62 36.75 -21.80
N TRP A 742 26.34 37.09 -21.80
CA TRP A 742 25.84 38.42 -21.39
C TRP A 742 25.76 38.56 -19.88
N VAL A 743 25.76 39.77 -19.36
CA VAL A 743 25.62 40.06 -17.92
C VAL A 743 24.38 39.34 -17.32
N TRP A 744 23.23 39.36 -17.99
CA TRP A 744 22.04 38.71 -17.50
C TRP A 744 22.15 37.18 -17.39
N GLU A 745 23.02 36.54 -18.17
CA GLU A 745 23.31 35.11 -18.02
C GLU A 745 24.16 34.87 -16.78
N HIS A 746 25.09 35.76 -16.47
CA HIS A 746 25.85 35.69 -15.21
C HIS A 746 24.96 35.96 -13.99
N LEU A 747 23.97 36.85 -14.10
CA LEU A 747 22.95 37.02 -13.05
C LEU A 747 22.19 35.70 -12.81
N ALA A 748 21.78 35.01 -13.89
CA ALA A 748 21.11 33.74 -13.77
C ALA A 748 22.00 32.64 -13.13
N LEU A 749 23.33 32.67 -13.39
CA LEU A 749 24.29 31.72 -12.79
C LEU A 749 24.44 31.90 -11.27
N THR A 750 24.11 33.07 -10.68
CA THR A 750 24.12 33.25 -9.21
C THR A 750 23.16 32.32 -8.49
N ARG A 751 22.21 31.72 -9.21
CA ARG A 751 21.23 30.75 -8.68
C ARG A 751 21.40 29.36 -9.30
N ALA A 752 22.57 29.08 -9.88
CA ALA A 752 22.85 27.79 -10.52
C ALA A 752 23.52 26.82 -9.56
N ARG A 753 23.13 25.54 -9.63
CA ARG A 753 23.78 24.43 -8.90
C ARG A 753 23.70 23.11 -9.64
N ALA A 754 24.76 22.32 -9.57
CA ALA A 754 24.79 20.97 -10.10
C ALA A 754 24.01 20.02 -9.15
N ILE A 755 23.04 19.27 -9.68
CA ILE A 755 22.10 18.46 -8.87
C ILE A 755 22.20 16.96 -9.12
N THR A 756 22.84 16.51 -10.23
CA THR A 756 23.00 15.10 -10.59
C THR A 756 24.46 14.78 -10.90
N GLY A 757 24.78 13.51 -11.15
CA GLY A 757 26.13 13.05 -11.47
C GLY A 757 27.02 12.79 -10.25
N SER A 758 28.27 12.43 -10.46
CA SER A 758 29.21 12.10 -9.39
C SER A 758 29.47 13.30 -8.47
N MET A 759 29.79 13.01 -7.21
CA MET A 759 30.11 14.08 -6.23
C MET A 759 31.27 14.92 -6.70
N ASP A 760 32.32 14.30 -7.26
CA ASP A 760 33.53 14.97 -7.76
C ASP A 760 33.20 15.91 -8.92
N PHE A 761 32.34 15.46 -9.83
CA PHE A 761 31.94 16.28 -10.97
C PHE A 761 31.07 17.48 -10.56
N ARG A 762 30.13 17.25 -9.65
CA ARG A 762 29.31 18.34 -9.07
C ARG A 762 30.18 19.38 -8.36
N GLN A 763 31.18 18.94 -7.61
CA GLN A 763 32.14 19.86 -6.97
C GLN A 763 32.96 20.63 -7.99
N LYS A 764 33.46 19.99 -9.05
CA LYS A 764 34.18 20.62 -10.15
C LYS A 764 33.34 21.73 -10.82
N ILE A 765 32.07 21.45 -11.10
CA ILE A 765 31.13 22.44 -11.65
C ILE A 765 30.94 23.62 -10.69
N ASN A 766 30.70 23.34 -9.42
CA ASN A 766 30.45 24.39 -8.42
C ASN A 766 31.69 25.31 -8.27
N ILE A 767 32.89 24.77 -8.29
CA ILE A 767 34.11 25.55 -8.26
C ILE A 767 34.24 26.41 -9.54
N LEU A 768 33.95 25.85 -10.71
CA LEU A 768 33.94 26.57 -11.95
C LEU A 768 32.94 27.74 -11.94
N LEU A 769 31.72 27.51 -11.49
CA LEU A 769 30.70 28.57 -11.37
C LEU A 769 31.18 29.70 -10.46
N GLN A 770 31.76 29.35 -9.30
CA GLN A 770 32.31 30.36 -8.39
C GLN A 770 33.40 31.19 -9.05
N THR A 771 34.36 30.55 -9.75
CA THR A 771 35.44 31.22 -10.44
C THR A 771 34.91 32.20 -11.51
N ILE A 772 33.90 31.77 -12.28
CA ILE A 772 33.29 32.63 -13.31
C ILE A 772 32.59 33.83 -12.67
N LEU A 773 31.84 33.64 -11.60
CA LEU A 773 31.12 34.71 -10.92
C LEU A 773 32.08 35.72 -10.27
N ASP A 774 33.23 35.25 -9.74
CA ASP A 774 34.27 36.11 -9.19
C ASP A 774 34.89 37.00 -10.26
N GLU A 775 35.07 36.47 -11.46
CA GLU A 775 35.63 37.27 -12.59
C GLU A 775 34.63 38.28 -13.17
N LYS A 776 33.33 38.08 -12.99
CA LYS A 776 32.26 38.90 -13.62
C LYS A 776 31.57 39.88 -12.70
N GLY A 777 32.05 40.09 -11.47
CA GLY A 777 31.44 40.93 -10.46
C GLY A 777 31.75 42.44 -10.57
N ASP A 778 32.10 42.95 -11.75
CA ASP A 778 32.31 44.38 -11.93
C ASP A 778 31.02 45.19 -11.69
N PHE A 779 31.07 46.07 -10.69
CA PHE A 779 29.89 46.85 -10.23
C PHE A 779 29.24 47.65 -11.35
N THR A 780 30.02 48.37 -12.16
CA THR A 780 29.50 49.24 -13.22
C THR A 780 28.87 48.44 -14.35
N ALA A 781 29.51 47.36 -14.81
CA ALA A 781 28.98 46.48 -15.84
C ALA A 781 27.69 45.76 -15.38
N VAL A 782 27.64 45.26 -14.15
CA VAL A 782 26.50 44.56 -13.59
C VAL A 782 25.30 45.50 -13.46
N MET A 783 25.47 46.72 -12.88
CA MET A 783 24.34 47.62 -12.69
C MET A 783 23.83 48.20 -14.01
N SER A 784 24.70 48.43 -14.99
CA SER A 784 24.27 48.82 -16.34
C SER A 784 23.49 47.68 -17.01
N GLY A 785 23.98 46.43 -16.93
CA GLY A 785 23.31 45.26 -17.48
C GLY A 785 21.95 44.99 -16.83
N LEU A 786 21.82 45.21 -15.52
CA LEU A 786 20.53 45.15 -14.81
C LEU A 786 19.52 46.13 -15.38
N ARG A 787 19.95 47.40 -15.56
CA ARG A 787 19.09 48.45 -16.12
C ARG A 787 18.62 48.09 -17.54
N ASP A 788 19.52 47.69 -18.41
CA ASP A 788 19.20 47.32 -19.77
C ASP A 788 18.20 46.15 -19.82
N MET A 789 18.38 45.16 -18.91
CA MET A 789 17.44 44.03 -18.82
C MET A 789 16.08 44.46 -18.31
N ARG A 790 16.01 45.36 -17.27
CA ARG A 790 14.73 45.89 -16.75
C ARG A 790 13.96 46.66 -17.85
N MET A 791 14.64 47.49 -18.64
CA MET A 791 14.02 48.23 -19.76
C MET A 791 13.44 47.26 -20.82
N ARG A 792 14.20 46.25 -21.23
CA ARG A 792 13.73 45.22 -22.19
C ARG A 792 12.54 44.44 -21.65
N LEU A 793 12.52 44.10 -20.36
CA LEU A 793 11.40 43.42 -19.74
C LEU A 793 10.14 44.28 -19.65
N ALA A 794 10.29 45.57 -19.37
CA ALA A 794 9.17 46.52 -19.34
C ALA A 794 8.52 46.67 -20.72
N GLU A 795 9.28 46.62 -21.80
CA GLU A 795 8.77 46.70 -23.17
C GLU A 795 8.11 45.38 -23.65
N THR A 796 8.63 44.22 -23.24
CA THR A 796 8.24 42.92 -23.82
C THR A 796 7.27 42.12 -22.96
N LYS A 797 7.26 42.36 -21.63
CA LYS A 797 6.47 41.55 -20.67
C LYS A 797 5.63 42.48 -19.80
N LEU A 798 4.55 43.01 -20.37
CA LEU A 798 3.58 43.78 -19.63
C LEU A 798 2.86 42.96 -18.57
N GLN A 799 2.60 43.56 -17.42
CA GLN A 799 1.80 42.96 -16.36
C GLN A 799 0.37 42.71 -16.85
N ARG A 800 -0.17 41.52 -16.54
CA ARG A 800 -1.53 41.08 -16.91
C ARG A 800 -2.39 40.92 -15.66
N GLY A 801 -2.90 42.05 -15.13
CA GLY A 801 -3.77 42.03 -13.96
C GLY A 801 -3.05 41.98 -12.60
N LEU A 802 -3.83 41.94 -11.51
CA LEU A 802 -3.35 41.96 -10.13
C LEU A 802 -2.51 40.73 -9.75
N TRP A 803 -2.94 39.56 -10.21
CA TRP A 803 -2.34 38.26 -9.91
C TRP A 803 -1.06 37.96 -10.71
N ASP A 804 -0.69 38.82 -11.68
CA ASP A 804 0.63 38.73 -12.31
C ASP A 804 1.73 39.26 -11.37
N ILE A 805 1.93 38.52 -10.28
CA ILE A 805 2.87 38.86 -9.21
C ILE A 805 4.32 38.74 -9.67
N LYS A 806 4.58 37.99 -10.73
CA LYS A 806 5.93 37.75 -11.26
C LYS A 806 6.44 38.92 -12.08
N ARG A 807 5.63 39.46 -13.00
CA ARG A 807 6.03 40.42 -14.03
C ARG A 807 5.82 41.88 -13.61
N GLY A 808 6.51 42.75 -14.28
CA GLY A 808 6.40 44.22 -14.09
C GLY A 808 7.22 44.78 -12.94
N PRO A 809 7.26 46.09 -12.80
CA PRO A 809 8.02 46.77 -11.78
C PRO A 809 7.61 46.38 -10.37
N GLY A 810 8.59 46.09 -9.51
CA GLY A 810 8.40 45.62 -8.15
C GLY A 810 7.79 44.22 -8.03
N GLY A 811 7.63 43.46 -9.10
CA GLY A 811 7.25 42.07 -9.08
C GLY A 811 8.42 41.14 -8.73
N LEU A 812 8.14 39.85 -8.54
CA LEU A 812 9.16 38.86 -8.15
C LEU A 812 10.38 38.87 -9.08
N GLN A 813 10.17 38.90 -10.41
CA GLN A 813 11.28 38.92 -11.36
C GLN A 813 12.17 40.13 -11.24
N ASP A 814 11.60 41.31 -10.92
CA ASP A 814 12.31 42.55 -10.73
C ASP A 814 13.18 42.48 -9.47
N ILE A 815 12.62 42.04 -8.35
CA ILE A 815 13.33 41.85 -7.08
C ILE A 815 14.41 40.77 -7.20
N GLU A 816 14.14 39.68 -7.89
CA GLU A 816 15.09 38.57 -8.12
C GLU A 816 16.30 39.04 -8.95
N LEU A 817 16.08 39.79 -10.05
CA LEU A 817 17.15 40.36 -10.86
C LEU A 817 18.03 41.34 -10.07
N PHE A 818 17.39 42.16 -9.25
CA PHE A 818 18.12 43.07 -8.38
C PHE A 818 18.94 42.31 -7.34
N GLY A 819 18.37 41.30 -6.67
CA GLY A 819 19.06 40.44 -5.72
C GLY A 819 20.26 39.71 -6.31
N GLN A 820 20.08 39.14 -7.54
CA GLN A 820 21.15 38.52 -8.30
C GLN A 820 22.29 39.49 -8.64
N SER A 821 21.94 40.76 -8.96
CA SER A 821 22.95 41.79 -9.22
C SER A 821 23.74 42.17 -7.95
N VAL A 822 23.06 42.25 -6.81
CA VAL A 822 23.71 42.47 -5.50
C VAL A 822 24.63 41.27 -5.20
N ALA A 823 24.15 40.03 -5.40
CA ALA A 823 24.93 38.83 -5.15
C ALA A 823 26.21 38.76 -6.01
N LEU A 824 26.10 39.09 -7.29
CA LEU A 824 27.23 39.08 -8.22
C LEU A 824 28.29 40.10 -7.83
N VAL A 825 27.84 41.29 -7.46
CA VAL A 825 28.77 42.38 -7.03
C VAL A 825 29.38 42.10 -5.66
N GLN A 826 28.64 41.56 -4.73
CA GLN A 826 29.10 41.22 -3.38
C GLN A 826 29.75 39.86 -3.24
N ASN A 827 29.88 39.16 -4.35
CA ASN A 827 30.42 37.79 -4.37
C ASN A 827 29.70 36.86 -3.38
N CYS A 828 28.35 36.97 -3.32
CA CYS A 828 27.52 36.15 -2.46
C CYS A 828 27.33 34.76 -3.07
N ARG A 829 27.54 33.72 -2.25
CA ARG A 829 27.44 32.31 -2.69
C ARG A 829 26.10 31.67 -2.35
N ASP A 830 25.23 32.38 -1.64
CA ASP A 830 23.92 31.89 -1.33
C ASP A 830 22.99 31.97 -2.56
N LEU A 831 22.20 30.93 -2.75
CA LEU A 831 21.29 30.80 -3.90
C LEU A 831 19.92 31.44 -3.63
N SER A 832 19.63 31.75 -2.37
CA SER A 832 18.36 32.37 -1.93
C SER A 832 18.37 33.88 -2.25
N THR A 833 17.31 34.37 -2.90
CA THR A 833 17.15 35.78 -3.22
C THR A 833 17.21 36.67 -1.95
N VAL A 834 16.67 36.21 -0.83
CA VAL A 834 16.71 36.91 0.45
C VAL A 834 18.15 37.06 0.96
N ALA A 835 18.93 35.98 0.92
CA ALA A 835 20.34 36.02 1.32
C ALA A 835 21.17 36.87 0.33
N GLN A 836 20.89 36.80 -0.95
CA GLN A 836 21.50 37.59 -2.01
C GLN A 836 21.26 39.11 -1.77
N LEU A 837 20.04 39.52 -1.48
CA LEU A 837 19.71 40.90 -1.11
C LEU A 837 20.45 41.34 0.15
N ARG A 838 20.39 40.52 1.21
CA ARG A 838 21.05 40.83 2.50
C ARG A 838 22.57 40.92 2.41
N SER A 839 23.21 40.26 1.47
CA SER A 839 24.66 40.36 1.27
C SER A 839 25.14 41.78 0.97
N GLY A 840 24.26 42.62 0.44
CA GLY A 840 24.53 44.04 0.18
C GLY A 840 24.43 44.97 1.39
N GLN A 841 23.94 44.49 2.57
CA GLN A 841 23.68 45.32 3.73
C GLN A 841 24.90 46.09 4.27
N ASN A 842 26.10 45.57 4.07
CA ASN A 842 27.35 46.19 4.49
C ASN A 842 28.01 47.06 3.41
N ALA A 843 27.43 47.14 2.22
CA ALA A 843 27.96 47.91 1.13
C ALA A 843 27.47 49.38 1.25
N VAL A 844 28.37 50.33 0.99
CA VAL A 844 28.07 51.77 1.14
C VAL A 844 26.99 52.27 0.18
N CYS A 845 26.81 51.55 -0.96
CA CYS A 845 25.87 51.91 -2.01
C CYS A 845 24.42 51.43 -1.75
N PHE A 846 24.18 50.63 -0.73
CA PHE A 846 22.83 50.11 -0.40
C PHE A 846 22.42 50.47 1.02
N LYS A 847 21.16 50.83 1.21
CA LYS A 847 20.58 51.00 2.55
C LYS A 847 20.05 49.66 3.07
N ALA A 848 20.53 49.21 4.21
CA ALA A 848 20.12 47.93 4.81
C ALA A 848 18.60 47.80 4.97
N ALA A 849 17.88 48.88 5.35
CA ALA A 849 16.43 48.88 5.49
C ALA A 849 15.68 48.60 4.16
N ASP A 850 16.20 49.16 3.05
CA ASP A 850 15.64 48.95 1.71
C ASP A 850 15.81 47.51 1.24
N LEU A 851 16.98 46.93 1.48
CA LEU A 851 17.26 45.52 1.15
C LEU A 851 16.40 44.55 2.00
N ASP A 852 16.19 44.84 3.27
CA ASP A 852 15.33 44.05 4.15
C ASP A 852 13.86 44.13 3.74
N GLU A 853 13.38 45.30 3.27
CA GLU A 853 12.00 45.43 2.76
C GLU A 853 11.82 44.66 1.46
N LEU A 854 12.79 44.72 0.53
CA LEU A 854 12.78 43.90 -0.69
C LEU A 854 12.76 42.41 -0.36
N ALA A 855 13.55 41.98 0.62
CA ALA A 855 13.63 40.58 1.04
C ALA A 855 12.29 40.09 1.65
N ARG A 856 11.68 40.86 2.57
CA ARG A 856 10.35 40.54 3.14
C ARG A 856 9.26 40.52 2.08
N SER A 857 9.28 41.47 1.16
CA SER A 857 8.31 41.55 0.07
C SER A 857 8.47 40.40 -0.92
N HIS A 858 9.71 39.99 -1.21
CA HIS A 858 9.99 38.81 -2.04
C HIS A 858 9.39 37.53 -1.46
N ASP A 859 9.63 37.26 -0.17
CA ASP A 859 9.10 36.04 0.46
C ASP A 859 7.56 36.07 0.47
N TRP A 860 6.95 37.16 0.86
CA TRP A 860 5.50 37.31 0.88
C TRP A 860 4.86 37.15 -0.52
N LEU A 861 5.43 37.75 -1.55
CA LEU A 861 4.97 37.61 -2.93
C LEU A 861 5.19 36.18 -3.48
N SER A 862 6.26 35.54 -3.05
CA SER A 862 6.54 34.13 -3.42
C SER A 862 5.51 33.16 -2.83
N ASP A 863 5.18 33.35 -1.54
CA ASP A 863 4.15 32.59 -0.86
C ASP A 863 2.78 32.78 -1.52
N LEU A 864 2.43 34.00 -1.82
CA LEU A 864 1.19 34.36 -2.51
C LEU A 864 1.11 33.69 -3.90
N ARG A 865 2.21 33.74 -4.64
CA ARG A 865 2.28 33.07 -5.96
C ARG A 865 2.10 31.55 -5.86
N LEU A 866 2.71 30.92 -4.84
CA LEU A 866 2.56 29.47 -4.63
C LEU A 866 1.09 29.12 -4.33
N LEU A 867 0.45 29.85 -3.42
CA LEU A 867 -0.96 29.64 -3.06
C LEU A 867 -1.89 29.82 -4.27
N HIS A 868 -1.73 30.89 -5.00
CA HIS A 868 -2.51 31.14 -6.22
C HIS A 868 -2.38 29.98 -7.23
N ARG A 869 -1.15 29.54 -7.52
CA ARG A 869 -0.91 28.46 -8.46
C ARG A 869 -1.41 27.09 -7.98
N LEU A 870 -1.32 26.86 -6.67
CA LEU A 870 -1.86 25.64 -6.08
C LEU A 870 -3.39 25.56 -6.25
N MET A 871 -4.09 26.66 -6.04
CA MET A 871 -5.55 26.74 -6.14
C MET A 871 -6.03 26.69 -7.59
N CYS A 872 -5.39 27.45 -8.49
CA CYS A 872 -5.77 27.50 -9.92
C CYS A 872 -5.24 26.35 -10.76
N GLY A 873 -4.12 25.70 -10.37
CA GLY A 873 -3.47 24.64 -11.15
C GLY A 873 -2.87 25.09 -12.48
N THR A 874 -2.73 26.38 -12.72
CA THR A 874 -2.24 26.94 -13.98
C THR A 874 -1.36 28.16 -13.76
N ASP A 875 -0.53 28.49 -14.73
CA ASP A 875 0.25 29.74 -14.78
C ASP A 875 -0.56 30.93 -15.36
N ASN A 876 -1.85 30.72 -15.63
CA ASN A 876 -2.71 31.79 -16.13
C ASN A 876 -3.08 32.75 -15.00
N TYR A 877 -2.67 34.01 -15.14
CA TYR A 877 -2.88 35.07 -14.16
C TYR A 877 -4.33 35.60 -14.12
N ASP A 878 -5.13 35.27 -15.14
CA ASP A 878 -6.55 35.63 -15.20
C ASP A 878 -7.44 34.50 -14.67
N ALA A 879 -6.85 33.37 -14.23
CA ALA A 879 -7.61 32.25 -13.67
C ALA A 879 -8.19 32.63 -12.32
N ASP A 880 -9.50 32.49 -12.20
CA ASP A 880 -10.24 32.68 -10.96
C ASP A 880 -10.28 31.35 -10.19
N PHE A 881 -10.00 31.41 -8.89
CA PHE A 881 -10.11 30.29 -7.97
C PHE A 881 -11.37 30.36 -7.11
N GLY A 882 -12.31 31.20 -7.47
CA GLY A 882 -13.63 31.31 -6.89
C GLY A 882 -13.67 31.94 -5.49
N GLU A 883 -14.88 32.14 -4.98
CA GLU A 883 -15.08 32.72 -3.65
C GLU A 883 -14.51 31.84 -2.54
N GLY A 884 -14.59 30.54 -2.66
CA GLY A 884 -14.05 29.59 -1.69
C GLY A 884 -12.52 29.63 -1.58
N GLY A 885 -11.84 29.65 -2.73
CA GLY A 885 -10.39 29.81 -2.80
C GLY A 885 -9.96 31.18 -2.25
N ARG A 886 -10.71 32.23 -2.54
CA ARG A 886 -10.46 33.57 -2.04
C ARG A 886 -10.60 33.64 -0.51
N ALA A 887 -11.66 33.10 0.04
CA ALA A 887 -11.85 33.00 1.49
C ALA A 887 -10.72 32.22 2.18
N ARG A 888 -10.25 31.12 1.54
CA ARG A 888 -9.12 30.34 2.03
C ARG A 888 -7.82 31.15 2.02
N LEU A 889 -7.54 31.87 0.94
CA LEU A 889 -6.40 32.75 0.82
C LEU A 889 -6.37 33.83 1.91
N LEU A 890 -7.47 34.54 2.12
CA LEU A 890 -7.60 35.54 3.18
C LEU A 890 -7.33 34.95 4.56
N ARG A 891 -7.82 33.74 4.82
CA ARG A 891 -7.56 33.05 6.09
C ARG A 891 -6.06 32.72 6.27
N ILE A 892 -5.42 32.14 5.28
CA ILE A 892 -3.98 31.78 5.33
C ILE A 892 -3.11 33.05 5.46
N THR A 893 -3.48 34.11 4.76
CA THR A 893 -2.73 35.39 4.78
C THR A 893 -3.16 36.36 5.89
N GLN A 894 -4.17 36.01 6.69
CA GLN A 894 -4.71 36.75 7.83
C GLN A 894 -5.26 38.16 7.48
N PHE A 895 -5.84 38.33 6.29
CA PHE A 895 -6.53 39.56 5.90
C PHE A 895 -8.03 39.50 6.17
N ALA A 896 -8.61 40.66 6.55
CA ALA A 896 -10.04 40.75 6.88
C ALA A 896 -10.95 40.89 5.64
N SER A 897 -10.44 41.41 4.53
CA SER A 897 -11.22 41.60 3.30
C SER A 897 -10.38 41.57 2.03
N ASP A 898 -11.03 41.26 0.91
CA ASP A 898 -10.43 41.29 -0.43
C ASP A 898 -9.86 42.64 -0.78
N SER A 899 -10.60 43.73 -0.49
CA SER A 899 -10.17 45.09 -0.82
C SER A 899 -8.90 45.49 -0.07
N GLU A 900 -8.78 45.09 1.20
CA GLU A 900 -7.56 45.33 1.97
C GLU A 900 -6.38 44.57 1.41
N PHE A 901 -6.60 43.27 1.09
CA PHE A 901 -5.60 42.39 0.48
C PHE A 901 -5.08 42.97 -0.84
N ASP A 902 -5.98 43.29 -1.77
CA ASP A 902 -5.64 43.83 -3.09
C ASP A 902 -4.83 45.11 -2.99
N LEU A 903 -5.21 46.03 -2.07
CA LEU A 903 -4.46 47.26 -1.80
C LEU A 903 -3.04 46.96 -1.28
N VAL A 904 -2.86 45.97 -0.42
CA VAL A 904 -1.54 45.63 0.11
C VAL A 904 -0.66 45.01 -0.99
N VAL A 905 -1.20 44.16 -1.88
CA VAL A 905 -0.44 43.63 -3.04
C VAL A 905 0.09 44.75 -3.91
N VAL A 906 -0.78 45.69 -4.28
CA VAL A 906 -0.41 46.84 -5.14
C VAL A 906 0.63 47.74 -4.43
N ARG A 907 0.39 48.10 -3.15
CA ARG A 907 1.28 48.95 -2.35
C ARG A 907 2.68 48.32 -2.24
N LYS A 908 2.81 47.06 -1.90
CA LYS A 908 4.10 46.38 -1.78
C LYS A 908 4.88 46.39 -3.08
N ARG A 909 4.24 46.17 -4.21
CA ARG A 909 4.89 46.19 -5.53
C ARG A 909 5.38 47.59 -5.87
N VAL A 910 4.55 48.61 -5.67
CA VAL A 910 4.92 50.01 -5.91
C VAL A 910 6.12 50.45 -5.02
N GLU A 911 6.12 50.00 -3.79
CA GLU A 911 7.20 50.27 -2.83
C GLU A 911 8.52 49.60 -3.26
N CYS A 912 8.48 48.31 -3.64
CA CYS A 912 9.65 47.60 -4.17
C CYS A 912 10.20 48.25 -5.44
N ALA A 913 9.32 48.64 -6.37
CA ALA A 913 9.74 49.33 -7.60
C ALA A 913 10.45 50.66 -7.27
N LYS A 914 9.87 51.46 -6.37
CA LYS A 914 10.49 52.74 -5.93
C LYS A 914 11.86 52.52 -5.28
N ILE A 915 12.00 51.54 -4.43
CA ILE A 915 13.28 51.23 -3.75
C ILE A 915 14.33 50.92 -4.81
N ILE A 916 14.06 50.00 -5.74
CA ILE A 916 15.00 49.61 -6.80
C ILE A 916 15.35 50.80 -7.69
N ASP A 917 14.35 51.60 -8.12
CA ASP A 917 14.57 52.79 -8.96
C ASP A 917 15.42 53.85 -8.24
N CYS A 918 15.13 54.14 -6.95
CA CYS A 918 15.92 55.06 -6.17
C CYS A 918 17.38 54.63 -6.07
N ILE A 919 17.65 53.35 -5.79
CA ILE A 919 19.01 52.79 -5.72
C ILE A 919 19.74 52.97 -7.05
N LEU A 920 19.08 52.63 -8.16
CA LEU A 920 19.70 52.74 -9.49
C LEU A 920 19.98 54.22 -9.88
N VAL A 921 19.15 55.16 -9.49
CA VAL A 921 19.36 56.60 -9.71
C VAL A 921 20.51 57.14 -8.83
N GLU A 922 20.59 56.71 -7.54
CA GLU A 922 21.70 57.13 -6.67
C GLU A 922 23.07 56.64 -7.20
N ILE A 923 23.12 55.40 -7.70
CA ILE A 923 24.32 54.81 -8.34
C ILE A 923 24.75 55.61 -9.56
N GLU A 924 23.82 56.11 -10.38
CA GLU A 924 24.16 56.97 -11.52
C GLU A 924 24.76 58.32 -11.12
N ARG A 925 24.16 58.95 -10.13
CA ARG A 925 24.66 60.26 -9.64
C ARG A 925 26.12 60.14 -9.19
N HIS A 926 26.45 59.11 -8.43
CA HIS A 926 27.82 58.87 -7.98
C HIS A 926 28.83 58.61 -9.10
N LYS A 927 28.37 58.07 -10.26
CA LYS A 927 29.20 57.86 -11.45
C LYS A 927 29.58 59.15 -12.17
N TYR A 928 28.74 60.21 -12.06
CA TYR A 928 29.03 61.50 -12.67
C TYR A 928 29.77 62.43 -11.73
N GLU A 929 29.85 62.13 -10.44
CA GLU A 929 30.57 62.88 -9.44
C GLU A 929 31.99 62.35 -9.15
N SER A 930 32.31 61.12 -9.59
CA SER A 930 33.65 60.51 -9.53
C SER A 930 34.34 60.56 -10.90
#